data_ed267c09fbbe392f3b14c1f4399e835b
#
_entry.id   ed267c09fbbe392f3b14c1f4399e835b
#
_cell.length_a   1.000
_cell.length_b   1.000
_cell.length_c   1.000
_cell.angle_alpha   90.00
_cell.angle_beta   90.00
_cell.angle_gamma   90.00
#
_symmetry.space_group_name_H-M   'P 1'
#
loop_
_entity.id
_entity.type
_entity.pdbx_description
1 polymer ?
#
loop_
_entity_poly.entity_id
_entity_poly.type
_entity_poly.pdbx_seq_one_letter_code
_entity_poly.pdbx_strand_id
1 'polypeptide(L)'
;MRLGISKVICLVSFLFLLFFLFRFVINKKKPAYLLLLFFVPLGFFSAGVHWQAEQSLLTKTVTGEGVILEEGETTSGNQKLTLRCSLEKQEKPCKVYAIWAGEERFQEGERVAFSGEIVPFSKQSYPGGYDEQLYLLTKGYDYKLYPDEIKATGQNTSFSVRLARARAGVQMVLDRILPAEESGLMQAVLTGDKEKIPEESYNLYSKAGVVHVLCISGLHLSILALYLAFFLEKALGRSKRTSALVTIFAVFAFLLFIKSSPSSYRAALMITVVLLGRAFYRLPDALNTMAIAAFLLLLFQPLYLFHAGFQLSFLTVFGIWFGIGRMERKKKKDRGKFDWLKESLLVSLYASLFSYPAVAYYFSSVSLVGIFANLLIVPLSGLLLGFGLLSVLLGAVCLPAGIFAAGSVYAILQAFKIVCTALVRLPFAYVLVGCPSYLSIVLYYVLLFFVLEYGGRKGSWKVGAVLSAALFCAVFENPLFRKENTIAFLDVGQGDAAVISTYDGAAYLVDGGGKFGQDFGENVGKRIVLPYLEYLGVSALDGAFLSHPDSDHMTGLLEVLETVPTKGLYLSDYAFAENEQTDLLKEMVEKHNIPLYTIKTGDSSLEDTFLCLYPTGASAGTGEENRGSMVLRYSYGDTKVLFTGDITAEEEQQLLEQNISADVLKVAHHGSKYSSDVAFLEKVSPKAAVIS
;
A
#
# COMPACT_ATOMS: atom_id res chain seq x y z
N MET A 1 6.18 -4.87 19.75
CA MET A 1 5.17 -4.39 18.80
C MET A 1 3.84 -4.00 19.47
N ARG A 2 3.23 -4.77 20.37
CA ARG A 2 1.99 -4.40 21.10
C ARG A 2 2.04 -3.04 21.82
N LEU A 3 3.18 -2.64 22.36
CA LEU A 3 3.39 -1.32 22.99
C LEU A 3 3.52 -0.15 21.99
N GLY A 4 3.95 -0.41 20.75
CA GLY A 4 4.09 0.62 19.71
C GLY A 4 2.74 1.12 19.19
N ILE A 5 1.88 0.19 18.80
CA ILE A 5 0.55 0.52 18.26
C ILE A 5 -0.31 1.25 19.30
N SER A 6 -0.33 0.79 20.56
CA SER A 6 -1.05 1.48 21.62
C SER A 6 -0.52 2.89 21.89
N LYS A 7 0.79 3.12 21.80
CA LYS A 7 1.42 4.45 21.95
C LYS A 7 1.02 5.42 20.86
N VAL A 8 0.98 4.97 19.60
CA VAL A 8 0.55 5.79 18.45
C VAL A 8 -0.89 6.22 18.60
N ILE A 9 -1.74 5.30 18.96
CA ILE A 9 -3.15 5.55 19.15
C ILE A 9 -3.37 6.52 20.29
N CYS A 10 -2.71 6.32 21.44
CA CYS A 10 -2.73 7.25 22.54
C CYS A 10 -2.25 8.64 22.10
N LEU A 11 -1.20 8.70 21.26
CA LEU A 11 -0.64 9.95 20.77
C LEU A 11 -1.58 10.68 19.81
N VAL A 12 -2.12 10.00 18.81
CA VAL A 12 -3.08 10.58 17.86
C VAL A 12 -4.36 11.00 18.58
N SER A 13 -4.87 10.16 19.48
CA SER A 13 -6.02 10.48 20.32
C SER A 13 -5.74 11.66 21.25
N PHE A 14 -4.55 11.73 21.83
CA PHE A 14 -4.11 12.82 22.69
C PHE A 14 -3.96 14.13 21.89
N LEU A 15 -3.48 14.08 20.65
CA LEU A 15 -3.39 15.26 19.78
C LEU A 15 -4.76 15.78 19.35
N PHE A 16 -5.68 14.88 18.98
CA PHE A 16 -7.08 15.24 18.75
C PHE A 16 -7.70 15.83 20.00
N LEU A 17 -7.43 15.23 21.16
CA LEU A 17 -7.86 15.72 22.47
C LEU A 17 -7.32 17.12 22.75
N LEU A 18 -6.02 17.36 22.59
CA LEU A 18 -5.39 18.67 22.77
C LEU A 18 -5.94 19.71 21.80
N PHE A 19 -6.13 19.34 20.53
CA PHE A 19 -6.73 20.25 19.53
C PHE A 19 -8.16 20.63 19.91
N PHE A 20 -8.98 19.67 20.32
CA PHE A 20 -10.36 19.95 20.73
C PHE A 20 -10.45 20.67 22.07
N LEU A 21 -9.56 20.37 23.04
CA LEU A 21 -9.43 21.13 24.29
C LEU A 21 -8.97 22.56 24.02
N PHE A 22 -7.97 22.75 23.17
CA PHE A 22 -7.49 24.08 22.80
C PHE A 22 -8.60 24.91 22.13
N ARG A 23 -9.40 24.30 21.29
CA ARG A 23 -10.54 24.96 20.63
C ARG A 23 -11.75 25.15 21.54
N PHE A 24 -11.94 24.28 22.55
CA PHE A 24 -12.94 24.45 23.60
C PHE A 24 -12.61 25.65 24.51
N VAL A 25 -11.35 25.77 24.88
CA VAL A 25 -10.87 26.92 25.71
C VAL A 25 -11.00 28.23 24.94
N ILE A 26 -10.79 28.24 23.62
CA ILE A 26 -10.88 29.46 22.81
C ILE A 26 -12.32 29.82 22.40
N ASN A 27 -13.18 28.83 22.14
CA ASN A 27 -14.54 29.04 21.64
C ASN A 27 -15.59 28.48 22.60
N LYS A 28 -15.92 29.14 23.66
CA LYS A 28 -16.92 28.80 24.69
C LYS A 28 -18.31 28.31 24.22
N LYS A 29 -18.47 27.79 22.99
CA LYS A 29 -19.74 27.37 22.41
C LYS A 29 -19.66 25.94 21.83
N LYS A 30 -20.36 25.03 22.52
CA LYS A 30 -20.97 23.72 22.16
C LYS A 30 -20.37 22.47 22.81
N PRO A 31 -21.18 21.69 23.55
CA PRO A 31 -20.75 20.48 24.28
C PRO A 31 -20.60 19.22 23.39
N ALA A 32 -20.91 19.28 22.09
CA ALA A 32 -20.85 18.10 21.20
C ALA A 32 -19.44 17.49 21.06
N TYR A 33 -18.38 18.27 21.31
CA TYR A 33 -17.01 17.79 21.27
C TYR A 33 -16.64 16.91 22.46
N LEU A 34 -17.35 16.97 23.57
CA LEU A 34 -17.17 16.10 24.73
C LEU A 34 -17.58 14.65 24.42
N LEU A 35 -18.52 14.44 23.50
CA LEU A 35 -18.90 13.11 23.05
C LEU A 35 -17.74 12.37 22.34
N LEU A 36 -16.94 13.07 21.51
CA LEU A 36 -15.76 12.48 20.87
C LEU A 36 -14.71 12.01 21.90
N LEU A 37 -14.56 12.74 23.03
CA LEU A 37 -13.68 12.37 24.13
C LEU A 37 -14.10 11.08 24.84
N PHE A 38 -15.37 10.80 24.90
CA PHE A 38 -15.91 9.59 25.53
C PHE A 38 -15.76 8.36 24.62
N PHE A 39 -15.86 8.55 23.30
CA PHE A 39 -15.93 7.44 22.33
C PHE A 39 -14.56 6.93 21.86
N VAL A 40 -13.50 7.72 21.96
CA VAL A 40 -12.14 7.26 21.63
C VAL A 40 -11.70 6.15 22.60
N PRO A 41 -11.79 6.28 23.95
CA PRO A 41 -11.49 5.20 24.88
C PRO A 41 -12.38 3.96 24.71
N LEU A 42 -13.65 4.14 24.36
CA LEU A 42 -14.59 3.04 24.13
C LEU A 42 -14.19 2.20 22.90
N GLY A 43 -13.74 2.87 21.83
CA GLY A 43 -13.19 2.18 20.64
C GLY A 43 -11.94 1.37 20.97
N PHE A 44 -11.07 1.88 21.86
CA PHE A 44 -9.89 1.13 22.33
C PHE A 44 -10.24 -0.11 23.11
N PHE A 45 -11.21 0.01 24.04
CA PHE A 45 -11.66 -1.11 24.83
C PHE A 45 -12.28 -2.21 23.95
N SER A 46 -13.12 -1.82 22.98
CA SER A 46 -13.72 -2.75 22.03
C SER A 46 -12.68 -3.41 21.12
N ALA A 47 -11.66 -2.67 20.65
CA ALA A 47 -10.57 -3.24 19.85
C ALA A 47 -9.73 -4.24 20.67
N GLY A 48 -9.48 -3.94 21.95
CA GLY A 48 -8.75 -4.85 22.84
C GLY A 48 -9.49 -6.17 23.07
N VAL A 49 -10.81 -6.13 23.20
CA VAL A 49 -11.65 -7.32 23.38
C VAL A 49 -11.70 -8.18 22.10
N HIS A 50 -11.82 -7.56 20.92
CA HIS A 50 -11.79 -8.29 19.63
C HIS A 50 -10.44 -8.96 19.36
N TRP A 51 -9.34 -8.33 19.77
CA TRP A 51 -7.99 -8.88 19.57
C TRP A 51 -7.69 -10.14 20.38
N GLN A 52 -8.36 -10.35 21.52
CA GLN A 52 -8.12 -11.52 22.39
C GLN A 52 -8.89 -12.78 21.97
N ALA A 53 -9.95 -12.67 21.19
CA ALA A 53 -10.84 -13.79 20.86
C ALA A 53 -10.29 -14.78 19.81
N GLU A 54 -9.17 -14.46 19.13
CA GLU A 54 -8.75 -15.14 17.88
C GLU A 54 -7.76 -16.30 18.01
N GLN A 55 -7.27 -16.63 19.20
CA GLN A 55 -6.11 -17.55 19.31
C GLN A 55 -6.44 -19.05 19.50
N SER A 56 -7.69 -19.45 19.52
CA SER A 56 -8.05 -20.82 19.96
C SER A 56 -8.01 -21.92 18.89
N LEU A 57 -7.95 -21.56 17.59
CA LEU A 57 -8.00 -22.53 16.47
C LEU A 57 -6.74 -22.56 15.58
N LEU A 58 -5.67 -21.88 15.96
CA LEU A 58 -4.45 -21.83 15.16
C LEU A 58 -3.78 -23.22 15.05
N THR A 59 -3.25 -23.52 13.85
CA THR A 59 -2.54 -24.76 13.53
C THR A 59 -3.37 -26.05 13.67
N LYS A 60 -4.66 -26.01 13.35
CA LYS A 60 -5.53 -27.19 13.35
C LYS A 60 -6.13 -27.41 11.97
N THR A 61 -6.14 -28.66 11.56
CA THR A 61 -6.96 -29.07 10.42
C THR A 61 -8.44 -28.93 10.80
N VAL A 62 -9.18 -28.23 9.98
CA VAL A 62 -10.60 -27.98 10.15
C VAL A 62 -11.36 -28.43 8.92
N THR A 63 -12.61 -28.85 9.15
CA THR A 63 -13.59 -29.11 8.11
C THR A 63 -14.72 -28.13 8.25
N GLY A 64 -15.31 -27.75 7.15
CA GLY A 64 -16.41 -26.80 7.18
C GLY A 64 -17.17 -26.70 5.86
N GLU A 65 -18.32 -26.06 5.93
CA GLU A 65 -19.12 -25.70 4.75
C GLU A 65 -19.34 -24.19 4.72
N GLY A 66 -19.30 -23.63 3.54
CA GLY A 66 -19.45 -22.20 3.38
C GLY A 66 -19.93 -21.77 1.99
N VAL A 67 -20.05 -20.46 1.84
CA VAL A 67 -20.40 -19.81 0.59
C VAL A 67 -19.26 -18.86 0.21
N ILE A 68 -18.85 -18.88 -1.04
CA ILE A 68 -17.86 -17.95 -1.59
C ILE A 68 -18.54 -16.59 -1.73
N LEU A 69 -18.01 -15.58 -1.02
CA LEU A 69 -18.50 -14.20 -1.06
C LEU A 69 -17.78 -13.36 -2.11
N GLU A 70 -16.48 -13.60 -2.27
CA GLU A 70 -15.61 -12.89 -3.22
C GLU A 70 -14.54 -13.87 -3.69
N GLU A 71 -14.17 -13.73 -4.93
CA GLU A 71 -13.03 -14.43 -5.55
C GLU A 71 -12.01 -13.42 -6.06
N GLY A 72 -10.80 -13.88 -6.25
CA GLY A 72 -9.69 -13.13 -6.82
C GLY A 72 -8.51 -14.05 -7.07
N GLU A 73 -7.42 -13.51 -7.56
CA GLU A 73 -6.22 -14.27 -7.86
C GLU A 73 -5.00 -13.75 -7.09
N THR A 74 -4.10 -14.64 -6.69
CA THR A 74 -2.79 -14.26 -6.16
C THR A 74 -1.87 -13.93 -7.32
N THR A 75 -0.77 -13.25 -7.06
CA THR A 75 0.30 -13.05 -8.06
C THR A 75 0.91 -14.37 -8.55
N SER A 76 0.86 -15.41 -7.72
CA SER A 76 1.31 -16.78 -8.05
C SER A 76 0.24 -17.64 -8.76
N GLY A 77 -0.86 -17.04 -9.23
CA GLY A 77 -1.92 -17.74 -9.95
C GLY A 77 -2.85 -18.58 -9.06
N ASN A 78 -2.65 -18.62 -7.75
CA ASN A 78 -3.56 -19.31 -6.83
C ASN A 78 -4.86 -18.52 -6.66
N GLN A 79 -5.98 -19.21 -6.44
CA GLN A 79 -7.26 -18.55 -6.25
C GLN A 79 -7.41 -18.06 -4.79
N LYS A 80 -7.72 -16.78 -4.62
CA LYS A 80 -8.14 -16.19 -3.34
C LYS A 80 -9.64 -16.32 -3.19
N LEU A 81 -10.09 -16.91 -2.09
CA LEU A 81 -11.51 -17.07 -1.81
C LEU A 81 -11.86 -16.42 -0.47
N THR A 82 -12.87 -15.57 -0.47
CA THR A 82 -13.52 -15.10 0.75
C THR A 82 -14.69 -16.02 1.06
N LEU A 83 -14.56 -16.81 2.11
CA LEU A 83 -15.60 -17.76 2.53
C LEU A 83 -16.37 -17.21 3.73
N ARG A 84 -17.69 -17.32 3.68
CA ARG A 84 -18.54 -17.24 4.86
C ARG A 84 -18.97 -18.64 5.22
N CYS A 85 -18.41 -19.19 6.28
CA CYS A 85 -18.53 -20.61 6.59
C CYS A 85 -18.88 -20.87 8.06
N SER A 86 -19.35 -22.09 8.31
CA SER A 86 -19.47 -22.66 9.64
C SER A 86 -18.44 -23.78 9.77
N LEU A 87 -17.60 -23.70 10.78
CA LEU A 87 -16.61 -24.73 11.10
C LEU A 87 -17.24 -25.75 12.05
N GLU A 88 -16.93 -27.04 11.92
CA GLU A 88 -17.55 -28.13 12.71
C GLU A 88 -17.45 -27.93 14.22
N LYS A 89 -16.49 -27.14 14.70
CA LYS A 89 -16.28 -26.89 16.15
C LYS A 89 -16.69 -25.48 16.59
N GLN A 90 -17.38 -24.73 15.74
CA GLN A 90 -17.73 -23.33 16.01
C GLN A 90 -19.20 -23.05 15.69
N GLU A 91 -19.98 -22.63 16.69
CA GLU A 91 -21.43 -22.37 16.52
C GLU A 91 -21.73 -21.11 15.69
N LYS A 92 -20.78 -20.18 15.60
CA LYS A 92 -20.98 -18.90 14.88
C LYS A 92 -20.35 -18.95 13.49
N PRO A 93 -21.06 -18.44 12.45
CA PRO A 93 -20.46 -18.31 11.14
C PRO A 93 -19.28 -17.34 11.18
N CYS A 94 -18.17 -17.73 10.55
CA CYS A 94 -16.94 -16.96 10.46
C CYS A 94 -16.66 -16.54 9.01
N LYS A 95 -15.85 -15.51 8.85
CA LYS A 95 -15.34 -15.04 7.57
C LYS A 95 -13.88 -15.46 7.42
N VAL A 96 -13.62 -16.32 6.44
CA VAL A 96 -12.32 -16.95 6.24
C VAL A 96 -11.70 -16.47 4.93
N TYR A 97 -10.42 -16.16 4.99
CA TYR A 97 -9.58 -15.87 3.83
C TYR A 97 -8.85 -17.16 3.43
N ALA A 98 -9.29 -17.78 2.33
CA ALA A 98 -8.71 -19.02 1.84
C ALA A 98 -7.85 -18.78 0.58
N ILE A 99 -6.71 -19.48 0.49
CA ILE A 99 -5.84 -19.51 -0.67
C ILE A 99 -5.85 -20.93 -1.23
N TRP A 100 -6.42 -21.08 -2.42
CA TRP A 100 -6.57 -22.35 -3.09
C TRP A 100 -5.55 -22.50 -4.22
N ALA A 101 -4.72 -23.53 -4.15
CA ALA A 101 -3.67 -23.82 -5.13
C ALA A 101 -4.05 -24.91 -6.16
N GLY A 102 -5.26 -25.48 -6.07
CA GLY A 102 -5.70 -26.50 -7.02
C GLY A 102 -6.11 -25.96 -8.39
N GLU A 103 -6.25 -26.85 -9.36
CA GLU A 103 -6.61 -26.49 -10.74
C GLU A 103 -8.09 -26.10 -10.88
N GLU A 104 -8.96 -26.66 -10.05
CA GLU A 104 -10.40 -26.34 -10.07
C GLU A 104 -10.62 -24.90 -9.64
N ARG A 105 -11.41 -24.14 -10.41
CA ARG A 105 -11.74 -22.75 -10.14
C ARG A 105 -13.17 -22.62 -9.65
N PHE A 106 -13.36 -21.90 -8.56
CA PHE A 106 -14.65 -21.69 -7.91
C PHE A 106 -15.13 -20.25 -8.14
N GLN A 107 -16.45 -20.09 -8.24
CA GLN A 107 -17.05 -18.79 -8.51
C GLN A 107 -17.76 -18.19 -7.29
N GLU A 108 -17.89 -16.88 -7.28
CA GLU A 108 -18.66 -16.14 -6.27
C GLU A 108 -20.09 -16.67 -6.21
N GLY A 109 -20.52 -17.08 -5.00
CA GLY A 109 -21.84 -17.62 -4.75
C GLY A 109 -21.95 -19.13 -4.74
N GLU A 110 -20.91 -19.86 -5.05
CA GLU A 110 -20.90 -21.32 -4.90
C GLU A 110 -20.88 -21.71 -3.42
N ARG A 111 -21.56 -22.82 -3.11
CA ARG A 111 -21.42 -23.50 -1.83
C ARG A 111 -20.31 -24.51 -1.96
N VAL A 112 -19.40 -24.49 -1.00
CA VAL A 112 -18.25 -25.38 -0.94
C VAL A 112 -18.16 -26.06 0.41
N ALA A 113 -17.79 -27.33 0.39
CA ALA A 113 -17.26 -28.04 1.54
C ALA A 113 -15.73 -28.05 1.41
N PHE A 114 -15.03 -27.84 2.50
CA PHE A 114 -13.57 -27.77 2.50
C PHE A 114 -12.97 -28.47 3.70
N SER A 115 -11.74 -28.93 3.52
CA SER A 115 -10.85 -29.41 4.58
C SER A 115 -9.49 -28.77 4.38
N GLY A 116 -8.85 -28.32 5.47
CA GLY A 116 -7.55 -27.69 5.38
C GLY A 116 -7.05 -27.14 6.71
N GLU A 117 -5.88 -26.50 6.67
CA GLU A 117 -5.21 -25.98 7.85
C GLU A 117 -5.48 -24.48 8.04
N ILE A 118 -5.89 -24.10 9.27
CA ILE A 118 -5.95 -22.70 9.68
C ILE A 118 -4.55 -22.25 10.09
N VAL A 119 -4.03 -21.24 9.40
CA VAL A 119 -2.74 -20.63 9.71
C VAL A 119 -2.91 -19.24 10.30
N PRO A 120 -1.94 -18.78 11.12
CA PRO A 120 -1.95 -17.40 11.60
C PRO A 120 -1.77 -16.42 10.43
N PHE A 121 -2.40 -15.24 10.54
CA PHE A 121 -2.09 -14.15 9.61
C PHE A 121 -0.63 -13.74 9.78
N SER A 122 0.05 -13.48 8.66
CA SER A 122 1.43 -13.03 8.66
C SER A 122 1.53 -11.64 9.30
N LYS A 123 2.46 -11.48 10.23
CA LYS A 123 2.77 -10.19 10.83
C LYS A 123 3.80 -9.48 9.98
N GLN A 124 3.86 -8.17 10.12
CA GLN A 124 4.96 -7.40 9.56
C GLN A 124 6.30 -7.96 10.06
N SER A 125 7.12 -8.50 9.18
CA SER A 125 8.42 -9.10 9.50
C SER A 125 9.55 -8.06 9.56
N TYR A 126 9.40 -6.93 8.84
CA TYR A 126 10.40 -5.85 8.82
C TYR A 126 9.70 -4.48 8.81
N PRO A 127 10.39 -3.40 9.22
CA PRO A 127 9.85 -2.05 9.16
C PRO A 127 9.50 -1.64 7.73
N GLY A 128 8.31 -1.07 7.52
CA GLY A 128 7.81 -0.73 6.18
C GLY A 128 7.14 -1.89 5.43
N GLY A 129 7.29 -3.13 5.89
CA GLY A 129 6.65 -4.30 5.30
C GLY A 129 5.12 -4.32 5.49
N TYR A 130 4.45 -5.13 4.69
CA TYR A 130 3.01 -5.29 4.74
C TYR A 130 2.57 -6.06 6.00
N ASP A 131 1.64 -5.51 6.76
CA ASP A 131 0.99 -6.16 7.90
C ASP A 131 -0.31 -6.83 7.44
N GLU A 132 -0.21 -8.10 7.00
CA GLU A 132 -1.36 -8.88 6.56
C GLU A 132 -2.36 -9.05 7.69
N GLN A 133 -1.88 -9.29 8.93
CA GLN A 133 -2.73 -9.47 10.09
C GLN A 133 -3.64 -8.26 10.30
N LEU A 134 -3.05 -7.07 10.40
CA LEU A 134 -3.81 -5.84 10.59
C LEU A 134 -4.79 -5.61 9.43
N TYR A 135 -4.35 -5.82 8.20
CA TYR A 135 -5.18 -5.61 7.01
C TYR A 135 -6.39 -6.55 6.98
N LEU A 136 -6.20 -7.86 7.19
CA LEU A 136 -7.29 -8.84 7.15
C LEU A 136 -8.25 -8.65 8.32
N LEU A 137 -7.74 -8.36 9.52
CA LEU A 137 -8.57 -8.05 10.67
C LEU A 137 -9.42 -6.79 10.47
N THR A 138 -8.87 -5.75 9.84
CA THR A 138 -9.65 -4.54 9.49
C THR A 138 -10.75 -4.83 8.47
N LYS A 139 -10.58 -5.85 7.65
CA LYS A 139 -11.61 -6.35 6.72
C LYS A 139 -12.61 -7.33 7.35
N GLY A 140 -12.43 -7.64 8.64
CA GLY A 140 -13.30 -8.54 9.40
C GLY A 140 -13.14 -10.00 9.04
N TYR A 141 -11.94 -10.42 8.63
CA TYR A 141 -11.61 -11.84 8.52
C TYR A 141 -11.25 -12.38 9.89
N ASP A 142 -11.75 -13.58 10.17
CA ASP A 142 -11.50 -14.28 11.43
C ASP A 142 -10.30 -15.21 11.32
N TYR A 143 -10.12 -15.87 10.17
CA TYR A 143 -9.08 -16.88 9.93
C TYR A 143 -8.50 -16.81 8.52
N LYS A 144 -7.26 -17.33 8.37
CA LYS A 144 -6.62 -17.65 7.09
C LYS A 144 -6.56 -19.17 6.96
N LEU A 145 -6.92 -19.69 5.79
CA LEU A 145 -7.04 -21.13 5.51
C LEU A 145 -6.25 -21.47 4.25
N TYR A 146 -5.48 -22.52 4.32
CA TYR A 146 -4.96 -23.23 3.17
C TYR A 146 -5.72 -24.54 3.03
N PRO A 147 -6.68 -24.64 2.11
CA PRO A 147 -7.43 -25.86 1.92
C PRO A 147 -6.58 -26.94 1.26
N ASP A 148 -6.64 -28.15 1.79
CA ASP A 148 -6.11 -29.36 1.13
C ASP A 148 -7.11 -29.86 0.09
N GLU A 149 -8.40 -29.69 0.35
CA GLU A 149 -9.50 -30.10 -0.52
C GLU A 149 -10.63 -29.09 -0.46
N ILE A 150 -11.15 -28.72 -1.65
CA ILE A 150 -12.40 -27.94 -1.79
C ILE A 150 -13.29 -28.68 -2.79
N LYS A 151 -14.57 -28.83 -2.45
CA LYS A 151 -15.58 -29.43 -3.34
C LYS A 151 -16.80 -28.54 -3.41
N ALA A 152 -17.26 -28.27 -4.62
CA ALA A 152 -18.54 -27.59 -4.83
C ALA A 152 -19.69 -28.52 -4.39
N THR A 153 -20.52 -28.05 -3.46
CA THR A 153 -21.69 -28.80 -2.94
C THR A 153 -23.00 -28.28 -3.49
N GLY A 154 -22.97 -27.19 -4.24
CA GLY A 154 -24.15 -26.62 -4.87
C GLY A 154 -24.03 -25.13 -5.16
N GLN A 155 -25.08 -24.55 -5.71
CA GLN A 155 -25.16 -23.11 -5.94
C GLN A 155 -26.06 -22.44 -4.90
N ASN A 156 -25.61 -21.31 -4.39
CA ASN A 156 -26.42 -20.46 -3.54
C ASN A 156 -27.18 -19.46 -4.44
N THR A 157 -28.47 -19.30 -4.21
CA THR A 157 -29.32 -18.32 -4.91
C THR A 157 -29.55 -17.07 -4.07
N SER A 158 -28.69 -16.81 -3.08
CA SER A 158 -28.82 -15.64 -2.19
C SER A 158 -28.72 -14.33 -2.93
N PHE A 159 -29.15 -13.28 -2.27
CA PHE A 159 -29.10 -11.90 -2.82
C PHE A 159 -27.68 -11.48 -3.17
N SER A 160 -26.66 -11.91 -2.39
CA SER A 160 -25.25 -11.64 -2.67
C SER A 160 -24.79 -12.21 -4.02
N VAL A 161 -25.20 -13.42 -4.35
CA VAL A 161 -24.90 -14.06 -5.65
C VAL A 161 -25.55 -13.31 -6.82
N ARG A 162 -26.77 -12.80 -6.62
CA ARG A 162 -27.42 -11.99 -7.69
C ARG A 162 -26.66 -10.68 -7.91
N LEU A 163 -26.14 -10.08 -6.85
CA LEU A 163 -25.29 -8.89 -6.96
C LEU A 163 -23.96 -9.19 -7.64
N ALA A 164 -23.34 -10.33 -7.34
CA ALA A 164 -22.12 -10.78 -7.99
C ALA A 164 -22.32 -10.97 -9.50
N ARG A 165 -23.36 -11.67 -9.89
CA ARG A 165 -23.73 -11.85 -11.31
C ARG A 165 -24.03 -10.49 -11.99
N ALA A 166 -24.67 -9.57 -11.28
CA ALA A 166 -24.91 -8.23 -11.82
C ALA A 166 -23.59 -7.45 -12.01
N ARG A 167 -22.62 -7.56 -11.08
CA ARG A 167 -21.28 -7.00 -11.23
C ARG A 167 -20.56 -7.59 -12.44
N ALA A 168 -20.53 -8.92 -12.55
CA ALA A 168 -19.93 -9.62 -13.68
C ALA A 168 -20.58 -9.21 -15.01
N GLY A 169 -21.90 -9.00 -15.03
CA GLY A 169 -22.60 -8.47 -16.19
C GLY A 169 -22.14 -7.06 -16.59
N VAL A 170 -21.94 -6.16 -15.61
CA VAL A 170 -21.39 -4.81 -15.87
C VAL A 170 -19.95 -4.90 -16.40
N GLN A 171 -19.11 -5.74 -15.81
CA GLN A 171 -17.73 -5.94 -16.25
C GLN A 171 -17.68 -6.48 -17.69
N MET A 172 -18.51 -7.47 -18.00
CA MET A 172 -18.61 -8.03 -19.36
C MET A 172 -19.04 -6.99 -20.40
N VAL A 173 -19.95 -6.09 -20.05
CA VAL A 173 -20.34 -4.99 -20.95
C VAL A 173 -19.17 -4.04 -21.16
N LEU A 174 -18.46 -3.66 -20.10
CA LEU A 174 -17.29 -2.78 -20.18
C LEU A 174 -16.19 -3.38 -21.06
N ASP A 175 -15.90 -4.68 -20.92
CA ASP A 175 -14.90 -5.39 -21.73
C ASP A 175 -15.27 -5.42 -23.23
N ARG A 176 -16.56 -5.30 -23.55
CA ARG A 176 -17.04 -5.26 -24.95
C ARG A 176 -17.06 -3.86 -25.57
N ILE A 177 -17.17 -2.81 -24.76
CA ILE A 177 -17.34 -1.42 -25.24
C ILE A 177 -16.10 -0.55 -25.11
N LEU A 178 -15.08 -1.00 -24.35
CA LEU A 178 -13.82 -0.26 -24.08
C LEU A 178 -12.62 -1.17 -24.36
N PRO A 179 -11.46 -0.60 -24.73
CA PRO A 179 -10.19 -1.31 -24.74
C PRO A 179 -9.82 -1.82 -23.33
N ALA A 180 -8.92 -2.79 -23.24
CA ALA A 180 -8.62 -3.52 -22.00
C ALA A 180 -8.19 -2.61 -20.83
N GLU A 181 -7.29 -1.65 -21.07
CA GLU A 181 -6.83 -0.71 -20.06
C GLU A 181 -7.98 0.13 -19.50
N GLU A 182 -8.74 0.77 -20.39
CA GLU A 182 -9.85 1.65 -20.01
C GLU A 182 -11.01 0.87 -19.40
N SER A 183 -11.25 -0.36 -19.85
CA SER A 183 -12.21 -1.28 -19.22
C SER A 183 -11.80 -1.58 -17.78
N GLY A 184 -10.55 -1.95 -17.51
CA GLY A 184 -10.03 -2.21 -16.17
C GLY A 184 -10.19 -0.99 -15.25
N LEU A 185 -9.85 0.22 -15.74
CA LEU A 185 -10.02 1.46 -15.00
C LEU A 185 -11.50 1.74 -14.68
N MET A 186 -12.39 1.52 -15.64
CA MET A 186 -13.83 1.73 -15.44
C MET A 186 -14.47 0.67 -14.54
N GLN A 187 -14.00 -0.57 -14.56
CA GLN A 187 -14.41 -1.60 -13.61
C GLN A 187 -14.08 -1.17 -12.18
N ALA A 188 -12.88 -0.63 -11.95
CA ALA A 188 -12.51 -0.09 -10.65
C ALA A 188 -13.41 1.07 -10.20
N VAL A 189 -13.78 1.96 -11.12
CA VAL A 189 -14.64 3.13 -10.83
C VAL A 189 -16.11 2.74 -10.61
N LEU A 190 -16.65 1.75 -11.32
CA LEU A 190 -18.08 1.40 -11.26
C LEU A 190 -18.38 0.23 -10.33
N THR A 191 -17.50 -0.76 -10.20
CA THR A 191 -17.74 -1.96 -9.38
C THR A 191 -16.83 -2.06 -8.16
N GLY A 192 -15.75 -1.28 -8.12
CA GLY A 192 -14.72 -1.34 -7.07
C GLY A 192 -13.68 -2.43 -7.31
N ASP A 193 -13.73 -3.11 -8.44
CA ASP A 193 -12.78 -4.15 -8.82
C ASP A 193 -11.54 -3.54 -9.45
N LYS A 194 -10.37 -3.81 -8.86
CA LYS A 194 -9.08 -3.24 -9.27
C LYS A 194 -8.15 -4.24 -9.94
N GLU A 195 -8.55 -5.50 -10.00
CA GLU A 195 -7.68 -6.60 -10.44
C GLU A 195 -7.19 -6.42 -11.88
N LYS A 196 -8.01 -5.80 -12.73
CA LYS A 196 -7.69 -5.54 -14.13
C LYS A 196 -6.99 -4.20 -14.41
N ILE A 197 -6.62 -3.42 -13.37
CA ILE A 197 -5.87 -2.19 -13.60
C ILE A 197 -4.42 -2.58 -13.93
N PRO A 198 -3.87 -2.18 -15.10
CA PRO A 198 -2.46 -2.40 -15.41
C PRO A 198 -1.56 -1.74 -14.37
N GLU A 199 -0.50 -2.41 -13.95
CA GLU A 199 0.44 -1.91 -12.94
C GLU A 199 1.06 -0.57 -13.37
N GLU A 200 1.42 -0.44 -14.64
CA GLU A 200 1.97 0.80 -15.20
C GLU A 200 1.00 1.99 -15.01
N SER A 201 -0.29 1.78 -15.31
CA SER A 201 -1.33 2.79 -15.12
C SER A 201 -1.52 3.11 -13.64
N TYR A 202 -1.56 2.10 -12.78
CA TYR A 202 -1.67 2.32 -11.33
C TYR A 202 -0.50 3.17 -10.81
N ASN A 203 0.73 2.84 -11.21
CA ASN A 203 1.95 3.55 -10.83
C ASN A 203 1.96 5.00 -11.34
N LEU A 204 1.52 5.24 -12.59
CA LEU A 204 1.40 6.58 -13.16
C LEU A 204 0.44 7.46 -12.32
N TYR A 205 -0.77 6.97 -12.04
CA TYR A 205 -1.76 7.71 -11.27
C TYR A 205 -1.37 7.86 -9.79
N SER A 206 -0.62 6.91 -9.24
CA SER A 206 -0.07 6.98 -7.88
C SER A 206 0.97 8.10 -7.79
N LYS A 207 1.95 8.12 -8.69
CA LYS A 207 2.98 9.18 -8.77
C LYS A 207 2.36 10.55 -9.03
N ALA A 208 1.30 10.62 -9.82
CA ALA A 208 0.52 11.84 -10.02
C ALA A 208 -0.35 12.24 -8.82
N GLY A 209 -0.48 11.40 -7.77
CA GLY A 209 -1.26 11.68 -6.57
C GLY A 209 -2.78 11.58 -6.74
N VAL A 210 -3.26 10.90 -7.78
CA VAL A 210 -4.68 10.83 -8.15
C VAL A 210 -5.25 9.42 -8.18
N VAL A 211 -4.52 8.42 -7.67
CA VAL A 211 -5.00 7.03 -7.60
C VAL A 211 -6.34 6.88 -6.88
N HIS A 212 -6.68 7.82 -5.99
CA HIS A 212 -7.96 7.84 -5.29
C HIS A 212 -9.18 8.06 -6.21
N VAL A 213 -8.97 8.54 -7.44
CA VAL A 213 -10.03 8.70 -8.45
C VAL A 213 -10.31 7.38 -9.18
N LEU A 214 -9.32 6.49 -9.28
CA LEU A 214 -9.48 5.15 -9.86
C LEU A 214 -10.24 4.18 -8.93
N CYS A 215 -10.46 4.59 -7.69
CA CYS A 215 -11.18 3.78 -6.72
C CYS A 215 -12.54 4.41 -6.45
N ILE A 216 -13.52 3.59 -6.10
CA ILE A 216 -14.79 4.15 -5.62
C ILE A 216 -14.51 4.96 -4.36
N SER A 217 -14.61 6.27 -4.51
CA SER A 217 -14.33 7.24 -3.46
C SER A 217 -15.63 7.87 -2.92
N GLY A 218 -15.49 8.57 -1.80
CA GLY A 218 -16.60 9.38 -1.29
C GLY A 218 -17.08 10.45 -2.27
N LEU A 219 -16.22 10.91 -3.18
CA LEU A 219 -16.57 11.85 -4.23
C LEU A 219 -17.55 11.22 -5.22
N HIS A 220 -17.27 10.03 -5.74
CA HIS A 220 -18.14 9.31 -6.67
C HIS A 220 -19.53 9.08 -6.08
N LEU A 221 -19.58 8.62 -4.82
CA LEU A 221 -20.84 8.38 -4.12
C LEU A 221 -21.62 9.68 -3.90
N SER A 222 -20.93 10.79 -3.58
CA SER A 222 -21.54 12.10 -3.40
C SER A 222 -22.10 12.66 -4.71
N ILE A 223 -21.37 12.48 -5.82
CA ILE A 223 -21.82 12.89 -7.16
C ILE A 223 -23.06 12.09 -7.57
N LEU A 224 -23.04 10.77 -7.38
CA LEU A 224 -24.20 9.91 -7.67
C LEU A 224 -25.43 10.32 -6.85
N ALA A 225 -25.26 10.55 -5.56
CA ALA A 225 -26.33 11.00 -4.67
C ALA A 225 -26.86 12.38 -5.07
N LEU A 226 -25.97 13.30 -5.46
CA LEU A 226 -26.36 14.63 -5.92
C LEU A 226 -27.16 14.59 -7.23
N TYR A 227 -26.69 13.80 -8.21
CA TYR A 227 -27.39 13.64 -9.49
C TYR A 227 -28.79 13.03 -9.29
N LEU A 228 -28.89 11.99 -8.48
CA LEU A 228 -30.18 11.35 -8.21
C LEU A 228 -31.13 12.28 -7.46
N ALA A 229 -30.65 12.96 -6.41
CA ALA A 229 -31.46 13.90 -5.66
C ALA A 229 -31.95 15.08 -6.54
N PHE A 230 -31.03 15.63 -7.36
CA PHE A 230 -31.39 16.68 -8.32
C PHE A 230 -32.44 16.21 -9.34
N PHE A 231 -32.25 15.02 -9.92
CA PHE A 231 -33.21 14.43 -10.85
C PHE A 231 -34.58 14.24 -10.22
N LEU A 232 -34.66 13.68 -9.02
CA LEU A 232 -35.90 13.46 -8.30
C LEU A 232 -36.61 14.79 -7.97
N GLU A 233 -35.87 15.80 -7.51
CA GLU A 233 -36.44 17.09 -7.13
C GLU A 233 -36.85 17.95 -8.34
N LYS A 234 -36.02 18.01 -9.39
CA LYS A 234 -36.18 18.94 -10.50
C LYS A 234 -36.90 18.33 -11.70
N ALA A 235 -36.57 17.08 -12.09
CA ALA A 235 -37.21 16.45 -13.24
C ALA A 235 -38.52 15.76 -12.87
N LEU A 236 -38.60 15.11 -11.69
CA LEU A 236 -39.76 14.38 -11.24
C LEU A 236 -40.63 15.13 -10.22
N GLY A 237 -40.26 16.37 -9.84
CA GLY A 237 -41.06 17.22 -8.95
C GLY A 237 -41.25 16.63 -7.53
N ARG A 238 -40.38 15.73 -7.08
CA ARG A 238 -40.57 15.07 -5.80
C ARG A 238 -40.18 15.96 -4.63
N SER A 239 -40.85 15.75 -3.49
CA SER A 239 -40.54 16.50 -2.25
C SER A 239 -39.10 16.21 -1.79
N LYS A 240 -38.50 17.15 -1.05
CA LYS A 240 -37.16 16.97 -0.46
C LYS A 240 -37.08 15.73 0.45
N ARG A 241 -38.18 15.39 1.15
CA ARG A 241 -38.22 14.18 2.01
C ARG A 241 -38.20 12.91 1.16
N THR A 242 -39.05 12.82 0.13
CA THR A 242 -39.09 11.67 -0.78
C THR A 242 -37.74 11.50 -1.50
N SER A 243 -37.20 12.60 -2.03
CA SER A 243 -35.88 12.61 -2.69
C SER A 243 -34.81 12.11 -1.75
N ALA A 244 -34.75 12.57 -0.50
CA ALA A 244 -33.75 12.14 0.48
C ALA A 244 -33.87 10.64 0.76
N LEU A 245 -35.06 10.11 1.04
CA LEU A 245 -35.27 8.70 1.34
C LEU A 245 -34.89 7.78 0.17
N VAL A 246 -35.31 8.12 -1.05
CA VAL A 246 -34.98 7.35 -2.25
C VAL A 246 -33.49 7.39 -2.52
N THR A 247 -32.84 8.56 -2.37
CA THR A 247 -31.39 8.68 -2.58
C THR A 247 -30.61 7.92 -1.52
N ILE A 248 -31.01 7.95 -0.24
CA ILE A 248 -30.39 7.15 0.82
C ILE A 248 -30.48 5.67 0.48
N PHE A 249 -31.68 5.18 0.11
CA PHE A 249 -31.85 3.79 -0.29
C PHE A 249 -30.95 3.42 -1.48
N ALA A 250 -30.88 4.27 -2.51
CA ALA A 250 -30.04 4.03 -3.69
C ALA A 250 -28.55 4.01 -3.35
N VAL A 251 -28.09 4.89 -2.44
CA VAL A 251 -26.70 4.91 -1.95
C VAL A 251 -26.35 3.61 -1.24
N PHE A 252 -27.20 3.10 -0.36
CA PHE A 252 -26.95 1.82 0.32
C PHE A 252 -27.08 0.62 -0.63
N ALA A 253 -28.02 0.64 -1.57
CA ALA A 253 -28.11 -0.38 -2.62
C ALA A 253 -26.84 -0.42 -3.48
N PHE A 254 -26.29 0.75 -3.83
CA PHE A 254 -25.03 0.85 -4.56
C PHE A 254 -23.84 0.36 -3.72
N LEU A 255 -23.79 0.63 -2.40
CA LEU A 255 -22.77 0.08 -1.51
C LEU A 255 -22.79 -1.45 -1.46
N LEU A 256 -23.97 -2.06 -1.52
CA LEU A 256 -24.10 -3.52 -1.59
C LEU A 256 -23.64 -4.07 -2.94
N PHE A 257 -23.85 -3.28 -4.01
CA PHE A 257 -23.45 -3.67 -5.36
C PHE A 257 -21.94 -3.63 -5.56
N ILE A 258 -21.22 -2.67 -4.96
CA ILE A 258 -19.78 -2.49 -5.16
C ILE A 258 -18.95 -3.31 -4.18
N LYS A 259 -17.65 -3.58 -4.51
CA LYS A 259 -16.64 -4.02 -3.53
C LYS A 259 -16.29 -2.81 -2.64
N SER A 260 -17.04 -2.63 -1.55
CA SER A 260 -17.01 -1.40 -0.74
C SER A 260 -15.77 -1.32 0.17
N SER A 261 -15.36 -0.09 0.50
CA SER A 261 -14.23 0.23 1.37
C SER A 261 -14.68 1.06 2.58
N PRO A 262 -13.88 1.18 3.65
CA PRO A 262 -14.18 2.07 4.78
C PRO A 262 -14.47 3.52 4.35
N SER A 263 -13.79 4.00 3.30
CA SER A 263 -14.04 5.33 2.72
C SER A 263 -15.44 5.47 2.11
N SER A 264 -15.93 4.41 1.43
CA SER A 264 -17.28 4.39 0.85
C SER A 264 -18.37 4.36 1.92
N TYR A 265 -18.18 3.57 2.99
CA TYR A 265 -19.11 3.56 4.13
C TYR A 265 -19.18 4.91 4.84
N ARG A 266 -18.01 5.56 5.05
CA ARG A 266 -17.96 6.91 5.62
C ARG A 266 -18.78 7.89 4.77
N ALA A 267 -18.56 7.89 3.46
CA ALA A 267 -19.27 8.79 2.54
C ALA A 267 -20.78 8.56 2.57
N ALA A 268 -21.23 7.30 2.55
CA ALA A 268 -22.66 6.97 2.62
C ALA A 268 -23.30 7.46 3.92
N LEU A 269 -22.63 7.28 5.06
CA LEU A 269 -23.11 7.77 6.35
C LEU A 269 -23.18 9.29 6.37
N MET A 270 -22.16 10.00 5.87
CA MET A 270 -22.17 11.46 5.80
C MET A 270 -23.25 11.97 4.85
N ILE A 271 -23.42 11.36 3.68
CA ILE A 271 -24.50 11.69 2.73
C ILE A 271 -25.86 11.49 3.38
N THR A 272 -26.04 10.40 4.11
CA THR A 272 -27.28 10.10 4.83
C THR A 272 -27.62 11.19 5.85
N VAL A 273 -26.66 11.61 6.69
CA VAL A 273 -26.86 12.68 7.67
C VAL A 273 -27.22 14.00 6.97
N VAL A 274 -26.55 14.33 5.87
CA VAL A 274 -26.84 15.55 5.08
C VAL A 274 -28.23 15.51 4.46
N LEU A 275 -28.61 14.38 3.86
CA LEU A 275 -29.94 14.23 3.21
C LEU A 275 -31.06 14.24 4.25
N LEU A 276 -30.88 13.59 5.41
CA LEU A 276 -31.84 13.67 6.52
C LEU A 276 -31.96 15.10 7.05
N GLY A 277 -30.83 15.80 7.22
CA GLY A 277 -30.85 17.23 7.58
C GLY A 277 -31.69 18.05 6.61
N ARG A 278 -31.50 17.88 5.29
CA ARG A 278 -32.32 18.54 4.25
C ARG A 278 -33.79 18.15 4.34
N ALA A 279 -34.10 16.88 4.57
CA ALA A 279 -35.48 16.38 4.68
C ALA A 279 -36.23 16.99 5.88
N PHE A 280 -35.51 17.26 6.95
CA PHE A 280 -36.05 17.91 8.16
C PHE A 280 -35.81 19.42 8.22
N TYR A 281 -35.38 20.03 7.10
CA TYR A 281 -35.13 21.48 6.96
C TYR A 281 -34.11 21.99 7.99
N ARG A 282 -33.14 21.17 8.37
CA ARG A 282 -31.99 21.52 9.23
C ARG A 282 -30.72 21.55 8.42
N LEU A 283 -29.86 22.54 8.70
CA LEU A 283 -28.53 22.60 8.09
C LEU A 283 -27.60 21.69 8.89
N PRO A 284 -27.06 20.61 8.31
CA PRO A 284 -26.11 19.75 8.97
C PRO A 284 -24.78 20.48 9.16
N ASP A 285 -24.22 20.38 10.34
CA ASP A 285 -22.85 20.81 10.59
C ASP A 285 -21.87 19.75 10.11
N ALA A 286 -20.87 20.16 9.33
CA ALA A 286 -19.95 19.22 8.68
C ALA A 286 -19.08 18.44 9.69
N LEU A 287 -18.64 19.08 10.79
CA LEU A 287 -17.89 18.41 11.83
C LEU A 287 -18.72 17.39 12.60
N ASN A 288 -19.97 17.76 12.95
CA ASN A 288 -20.87 16.82 13.63
C ASN A 288 -21.19 15.63 12.70
N THR A 289 -21.43 15.89 11.39
CA THR A 289 -21.65 14.84 10.41
C THR A 289 -20.47 13.87 10.32
N MET A 290 -19.25 14.40 10.29
CA MET A 290 -18.02 13.62 10.26
C MET A 290 -17.83 12.83 11.56
N ALA A 291 -18.11 13.44 12.72
CA ALA A 291 -18.02 12.79 14.01
C ALA A 291 -19.00 11.63 14.17
N ILE A 292 -20.27 11.81 13.72
CA ILE A 292 -21.28 10.75 13.72
C ILE A 292 -20.83 9.59 12.82
N ALA A 293 -20.33 9.88 11.62
CA ALA A 293 -19.85 8.85 10.70
C ALA A 293 -18.66 8.06 11.30
N ALA A 294 -17.69 8.77 11.91
CA ALA A 294 -16.55 8.14 12.58
C ALA A 294 -17.00 7.24 13.73
N PHE A 295 -17.90 7.76 14.57
CA PHE A 295 -18.45 7.02 15.71
C PHE A 295 -19.13 5.72 15.27
N LEU A 296 -20.06 5.81 14.30
CA LEU A 296 -20.77 4.64 13.82
C LEU A 296 -19.82 3.60 13.20
N LEU A 297 -18.86 4.02 12.38
CA LEU A 297 -17.88 3.10 11.80
C LEU A 297 -17.03 2.39 12.84
N LEU A 298 -16.52 3.13 13.84
CA LEU A 298 -15.70 2.57 14.90
C LEU A 298 -16.50 1.74 15.91
N LEU A 299 -17.81 1.97 16.04
CA LEU A 299 -18.70 1.14 16.85
C LEU A 299 -18.87 -0.25 16.22
N PHE A 300 -18.97 -0.33 14.88
CA PHE A 300 -19.13 -1.61 14.19
C PHE A 300 -17.80 -2.32 13.94
N GLN A 301 -16.73 -1.58 13.63
CA GLN A 301 -15.40 -2.12 13.37
C GLN A 301 -14.33 -1.19 13.95
N PRO A 302 -13.92 -1.38 15.22
CA PRO A 302 -12.95 -0.52 15.89
C PRO A 302 -11.58 -0.47 15.19
N LEU A 303 -11.18 -1.57 14.55
CA LEU A 303 -9.91 -1.69 13.85
C LEU A 303 -9.81 -0.78 12.61
N TYR A 304 -10.92 -0.21 12.14
CA TYR A 304 -10.88 0.81 11.07
C TYR A 304 -10.01 2.01 11.42
N LEU A 305 -9.82 2.30 12.71
CA LEU A 305 -8.92 3.38 13.14
C LEU A 305 -7.50 3.23 12.59
N PHE A 306 -7.05 1.98 12.39
CA PHE A 306 -5.71 1.65 11.84
C PHE A 306 -5.69 1.47 10.33
N HIS A 307 -6.84 1.51 9.68
CA HIS A 307 -6.92 1.32 8.25
C HIS A 307 -6.55 2.62 7.52
N ALA A 308 -5.55 2.55 6.61
CA ALA A 308 -5.08 3.70 5.83
C ALA A 308 -6.23 4.47 5.14
N GLY A 309 -7.16 3.75 4.50
CA GLY A 309 -8.32 4.35 3.84
C GLY A 309 -9.27 5.10 4.78
N PHE A 310 -9.38 4.68 6.04
CA PHE A 310 -10.13 5.41 7.06
C PHE A 310 -9.41 6.71 7.40
N GLN A 311 -8.14 6.62 7.81
CA GLN A 311 -7.36 7.79 8.23
C GLN A 311 -7.24 8.84 7.13
N LEU A 312 -6.82 8.45 5.92
CA LEU A 312 -6.68 9.36 4.78
C LEU A 312 -8.01 10.04 4.44
N SER A 313 -9.10 9.30 4.47
CA SER A 313 -10.42 9.82 4.14
C SER A 313 -10.91 10.87 5.14
N PHE A 314 -10.73 10.64 6.45
CA PHE A 314 -11.11 11.60 7.47
C PHE A 314 -10.20 12.83 7.51
N LEU A 315 -8.89 12.64 7.38
CA LEU A 315 -7.90 13.74 7.33
C LEU A 315 -8.15 14.66 6.13
N THR A 316 -8.38 14.08 4.94
CA THR A 316 -8.69 14.85 3.73
C THR A 316 -9.95 15.71 3.91
N VAL A 317 -11.05 15.11 4.39
CA VAL A 317 -12.32 15.86 4.58
C VAL A 317 -12.18 16.92 5.67
N PHE A 318 -11.44 16.63 6.73
CA PHE A 318 -11.15 17.60 7.76
C PHE A 318 -10.34 18.79 7.21
N GLY A 319 -9.31 18.51 6.40
CA GLY A 319 -8.52 19.54 5.72
C GLY A 319 -9.36 20.43 4.81
N ILE A 320 -10.21 19.82 3.98
CA ILE A 320 -11.15 20.56 3.11
C ILE A 320 -12.09 21.44 3.94
N TRP A 321 -12.73 20.89 4.97
CA TRP A 321 -13.60 21.65 5.86
C TRP A 321 -12.89 22.84 6.50
N PHE A 322 -11.67 22.61 7.02
CA PHE A 322 -10.85 23.63 7.64
C PHE A 322 -10.48 24.74 6.66
N GLY A 323 -10.12 24.38 5.42
CA GLY A 323 -9.78 25.31 4.34
C GLY A 323 -10.95 26.16 3.89
N ILE A 324 -12.12 25.54 3.65
CA ILE A 324 -13.34 26.23 3.22
C ILE A 324 -13.77 27.24 4.29
N GLY A 325 -13.77 26.85 5.57
CA GLY A 325 -14.15 27.76 6.66
C GLY A 325 -13.27 29.01 6.76
N ARG A 326 -12.03 28.95 6.26
CA ARG A 326 -11.13 30.12 6.17
C ARG A 326 -11.40 30.98 4.94
N MET A 327 -11.72 30.33 3.81
CA MET A 327 -12.06 31.03 2.57
C MET A 327 -13.33 31.87 2.73
N GLU A 328 -14.36 31.32 3.33
CA GLU A 328 -15.62 32.02 3.60
C GLU A 328 -15.45 33.25 4.49
N ARG A 329 -14.54 33.18 5.49
CA ARG A 329 -14.24 34.35 6.35
C ARG A 329 -13.59 35.51 5.60
N LYS A 330 -12.89 35.25 4.48
CA LYS A 330 -12.24 36.28 3.67
C LYS A 330 -13.16 36.85 2.57
N LYS A 331 -14.27 36.16 2.24
CA LYS A 331 -15.20 36.55 1.18
C LYS A 331 -16.25 37.50 1.70
N LYS A 332 -16.00 38.80 1.59
CA LYS A 332 -17.09 39.79 1.66
C LYS A 332 -17.14 40.78 0.51
N LYS A 333 -16.27 40.73 -0.47
CA LYS A 333 -16.32 41.64 -1.64
C LYS A 333 -15.80 40.95 -2.92
N ASP A 334 -16.59 41.09 -4.01
CA ASP A 334 -16.30 40.88 -5.43
C ASP A 334 -15.67 39.52 -5.85
N ARG A 335 -16.47 38.64 -6.44
CA ARG A 335 -16.00 37.41 -7.11
C ARG A 335 -15.39 37.75 -8.47
N GLY A 336 -14.11 37.47 -8.65
CA GLY A 336 -13.40 37.55 -9.91
C GLY A 336 -13.65 36.29 -10.80
N LYS A 337 -13.42 36.44 -12.11
CA LYS A 337 -13.59 35.33 -13.09
C LYS A 337 -12.79 34.06 -12.76
N PHE A 338 -11.67 34.16 -12.05
CA PHE A 338 -10.75 33.05 -11.74
C PHE A 338 -10.85 32.56 -10.28
N ASP A 339 -11.84 33.02 -9.50
CA ASP A 339 -11.95 32.62 -8.10
C ASP A 339 -12.24 31.12 -7.93
N TRP A 340 -12.98 30.51 -8.86
CA TRP A 340 -13.22 29.07 -8.86
C TRP A 340 -11.91 28.26 -8.95
N LEU A 341 -10.98 28.70 -9.79
CA LEU A 341 -9.66 28.08 -9.97
C LEU A 341 -8.85 28.14 -8.67
N LYS A 342 -8.79 29.35 -8.09
CA LYS A 342 -8.12 29.57 -6.81
C LYS A 342 -8.75 28.76 -5.67
N GLU A 343 -10.06 28.68 -5.63
CA GLU A 343 -10.80 27.89 -4.66
C GLU A 343 -10.50 26.39 -4.80
N SER A 344 -10.51 25.87 -6.02
CA SER A 344 -10.19 24.46 -6.30
C SER A 344 -8.78 24.12 -5.92
N LEU A 345 -7.78 24.98 -6.24
CA LEU A 345 -6.39 24.80 -5.82
C LEU A 345 -6.24 24.84 -4.31
N LEU A 346 -6.91 25.77 -3.62
CA LEU A 346 -6.85 25.84 -2.16
C LEU A 346 -7.51 24.63 -1.50
N VAL A 347 -8.62 24.13 -2.01
CA VAL A 347 -9.26 22.90 -1.53
C VAL A 347 -8.31 21.72 -1.68
N SER A 348 -7.68 21.57 -2.86
CA SER A 348 -6.71 20.50 -3.09
C SER A 348 -5.47 20.64 -2.20
N LEU A 349 -4.97 21.86 -2.01
CA LEU A 349 -3.85 22.15 -1.11
C LEU A 349 -4.16 21.76 0.34
N TYR A 350 -5.30 22.19 0.89
CA TYR A 350 -5.67 21.82 2.25
C TYR A 350 -5.92 20.33 2.42
N ALA A 351 -6.55 19.68 1.43
CA ALA A 351 -6.70 18.23 1.40
C ALA A 351 -5.35 17.52 1.50
N SER A 352 -4.39 17.94 0.67
CA SER A 352 -3.04 17.39 0.62
C SER A 352 -2.24 17.67 1.91
N LEU A 353 -2.20 18.90 2.40
CA LEU A 353 -1.49 19.27 3.63
C LEU A 353 -1.94 18.44 4.84
N PHE A 354 -3.23 18.17 4.96
CA PHE A 354 -3.73 17.37 6.09
C PHE A 354 -3.53 15.87 5.89
N SER A 355 -3.42 15.37 4.66
CA SER A 355 -3.22 13.94 4.38
C SER A 355 -1.75 13.54 4.21
N TYR A 356 -0.83 14.45 3.85
CA TYR A 356 0.57 14.14 3.56
C TYR A 356 1.30 13.32 4.63
N PRO A 357 1.20 13.61 5.95
CA PRO A 357 1.89 12.79 6.94
C PRO A 357 1.40 11.34 6.97
N ALA A 358 0.10 11.12 6.76
CA ALA A 358 -0.45 9.76 6.67
C ALA A 358 -0.10 9.10 5.34
N VAL A 359 -0.07 9.83 4.21
CA VAL A 359 0.40 9.32 2.92
C VAL A 359 1.85 8.90 3.03
N ALA A 360 2.73 9.75 3.58
CA ALA A 360 4.14 9.43 3.80
C ALA A 360 4.33 8.19 4.71
N TYR A 361 3.52 8.08 5.77
CA TYR A 361 3.61 6.95 6.69
C TYR A 361 3.23 5.61 6.05
N TYR A 362 2.19 5.58 5.19
CA TYR A 362 1.70 4.34 4.58
C TYR A 362 2.38 4.01 3.25
N PHE A 363 2.87 5.00 2.52
CA PHE A 363 3.38 4.84 1.15
C PHE A 363 4.80 5.37 0.98
N SER A 364 5.45 5.83 2.07
CA SER A 364 6.82 6.35 2.10
C SER A 364 7.12 7.49 1.10
N SER A 365 6.10 8.03 0.45
CA SER A 365 6.22 8.97 -0.64
C SER A 365 5.07 9.96 -0.69
N VAL A 366 5.28 11.11 -1.33
CA VAL A 366 4.26 12.13 -1.54
C VAL A 366 4.31 12.69 -2.95
N SER A 367 3.13 12.93 -3.54
CA SER A 367 2.99 13.61 -4.82
C SER A 367 2.76 15.11 -4.59
N LEU A 368 3.66 15.94 -5.11
CA LEU A 368 3.49 17.39 -5.05
C LEU A 368 2.62 17.90 -6.20
N VAL A 369 2.65 17.23 -7.34
CA VAL A 369 1.85 17.60 -8.51
C VAL A 369 0.37 17.22 -8.39
N GLY A 370 0.01 16.38 -7.44
CA GLY A 370 -1.37 15.97 -7.19
C GLY A 370 -2.33 17.14 -6.94
N ILE A 371 -1.83 18.25 -6.37
CA ILE A 371 -2.60 19.48 -6.17
C ILE A 371 -3.08 20.05 -7.52
N PHE A 372 -2.23 20.02 -8.54
CA PHE A 372 -2.54 20.50 -9.89
C PHE A 372 -3.32 19.47 -10.70
N ALA A 373 -2.99 18.19 -10.58
CA ALA A 373 -3.70 17.10 -11.25
C ALA A 373 -5.18 17.09 -10.85
N ASN A 374 -5.48 17.27 -9.58
CA ASN A 374 -6.84 17.31 -9.04
C ASN A 374 -7.71 18.44 -9.64
N LEU A 375 -7.10 19.51 -10.11
CA LEU A 375 -7.81 20.63 -10.72
C LEU A 375 -8.61 20.21 -11.96
N LEU A 376 -8.06 19.31 -12.77
CA LEU A 376 -8.70 18.78 -13.97
C LEU A 376 -9.42 17.47 -13.68
N ILE A 377 -8.78 16.56 -12.97
CA ILE A 377 -9.26 15.20 -12.80
C ILE A 377 -10.52 15.13 -11.93
N VAL A 378 -10.58 15.90 -10.85
CA VAL A 378 -11.75 15.89 -9.94
C VAL A 378 -13.03 16.37 -10.62
N PRO A 379 -13.09 17.50 -11.36
CA PRO A 379 -14.29 17.88 -12.09
C PRO A 379 -14.71 16.87 -13.17
N LEU A 380 -13.73 16.33 -13.90
CA LEU A 380 -14.00 15.35 -14.96
C LEU A 380 -14.40 13.98 -14.45
N SER A 381 -14.04 13.62 -13.20
CA SER A 381 -14.43 12.33 -12.61
C SER A 381 -15.95 12.16 -12.47
N GLY A 382 -16.68 13.27 -12.29
CA GLY A 382 -18.14 13.26 -12.29
C GLY A 382 -18.72 12.94 -13.68
N LEU A 383 -18.13 13.50 -14.73
CA LEU A 383 -18.51 13.21 -16.12
C LEU A 383 -18.13 11.77 -16.48
N LEU A 384 -16.93 11.32 -16.07
CA LEU A 384 -16.47 9.95 -16.25
C LEU A 384 -17.48 8.94 -15.67
N LEU A 385 -17.92 9.16 -14.43
CA LEU A 385 -18.92 8.32 -13.77
C LEU A 385 -20.26 8.35 -14.53
N GLY A 386 -20.71 9.52 -14.93
CA GLY A 386 -21.99 9.69 -15.66
C GLY A 386 -22.00 9.01 -17.03
N PHE A 387 -20.97 9.25 -17.83
CA PHE A 387 -20.81 8.59 -19.14
C PHE A 387 -20.54 7.10 -19.01
N GLY A 388 -19.78 6.67 -17.98
CA GLY A 388 -19.54 5.26 -17.71
C GLY A 388 -20.84 4.49 -17.42
N LEU A 389 -21.70 5.02 -16.54
CA LEU A 389 -23.01 4.43 -16.26
C LEU A 389 -23.91 4.42 -17.51
N LEU A 390 -23.93 5.52 -18.26
CA LEU A 390 -24.70 5.61 -19.49
C LEU A 390 -24.23 4.60 -20.53
N SER A 391 -22.92 4.45 -20.70
CA SER A 391 -22.32 3.50 -21.65
C SER A 391 -22.65 2.05 -21.32
N VAL A 392 -22.63 1.70 -20.02
CA VAL A 392 -23.02 0.36 -19.56
C VAL A 392 -24.51 0.12 -19.80
N LEU A 393 -25.38 1.07 -19.46
CA LEU A 393 -26.83 0.95 -19.68
C LEU A 393 -27.19 0.80 -21.18
N LEU A 394 -26.57 1.61 -22.01
CA LEU A 394 -26.76 1.52 -23.45
C LEU A 394 -26.17 0.25 -24.05
N GLY A 395 -24.95 -0.12 -23.61
CA GLY A 395 -24.26 -1.32 -24.09
C GLY A 395 -24.96 -2.63 -23.71
N ALA A 396 -25.64 -2.66 -22.57
CA ALA A 396 -26.45 -3.80 -22.15
C ALA A 396 -27.68 -4.01 -23.04
N VAL A 397 -28.21 -2.93 -23.67
CA VAL A 397 -29.39 -2.99 -24.57
C VAL A 397 -28.95 -3.03 -26.04
N CYS A 398 -28.02 -2.16 -26.43
CA CYS A 398 -27.57 -1.98 -27.80
C CYS A 398 -26.06 -1.71 -27.83
N LEU A 399 -25.26 -2.71 -28.22
CA LEU A 399 -23.79 -2.64 -28.18
C LEU A 399 -23.23 -1.43 -28.96
N PRO A 400 -23.65 -1.11 -30.20
CA PRO A 400 -23.17 0.06 -30.93
C PRO A 400 -23.45 1.39 -30.20
N ALA A 401 -24.61 1.53 -29.53
CA ALA A 401 -24.93 2.71 -28.75
C ALA A 401 -24.04 2.81 -27.49
N GLY A 402 -23.75 1.67 -26.86
CA GLY A 402 -22.78 1.58 -25.76
C GLY A 402 -21.38 2.01 -26.18
N ILE A 403 -20.87 1.52 -27.30
CA ILE A 403 -19.55 1.88 -27.85
C ILE A 403 -19.50 3.39 -28.17
N PHE A 404 -20.55 3.94 -28.79
CA PHE A 404 -20.61 5.38 -29.08
C PHE A 404 -20.51 6.24 -27.79
N ALA A 405 -21.27 5.88 -26.75
CA ALA A 405 -21.21 6.59 -25.46
C ALA A 405 -19.87 6.39 -24.75
N ALA A 406 -19.26 5.20 -24.87
CA ALA A 406 -17.95 4.86 -24.32
C ALA A 406 -16.82 5.67 -24.96
N GLY A 407 -16.99 6.22 -26.14
CA GLY A 407 -16.05 7.18 -26.73
C GLY A 407 -15.78 8.40 -25.85
N SER A 408 -16.79 8.89 -25.10
CA SER A 408 -16.61 9.97 -24.13
C SER A 408 -15.79 9.52 -22.91
N VAL A 409 -15.99 8.28 -22.44
CA VAL A 409 -15.22 7.67 -21.35
C VAL A 409 -13.77 7.54 -21.77
N TYR A 410 -13.52 6.98 -22.94
CA TYR A 410 -12.19 6.83 -23.52
C TYR A 410 -11.46 8.19 -23.60
N ALA A 411 -12.09 9.20 -24.16
CA ALA A 411 -11.50 10.54 -24.29
C ALA A 411 -11.13 11.15 -22.93
N ILE A 412 -11.97 10.98 -21.89
CA ILE A 412 -11.69 11.48 -20.55
C ILE A 412 -10.51 10.72 -19.92
N LEU A 413 -10.45 9.40 -20.03
CA LEU A 413 -9.35 8.59 -19.51
C LEU A 413 -8.03 8.90 -20.21
N GLN A 414 -8.04 9.09 -21.53
CA GLN A 414 -6.87 9.54 -22.27
C GLN A 414 -6.42 10.94 -21.83
N ALA A 415 -7.35 11.87 -21.59
CA ALA A 415 -6.98 13.17 -21.04
C ALA A 415 -6.33 13.04 -19.65
N PHE A 416 -6.83 12.15 -18.79
CA PHE A 416 -6.21 11.86 -17.51
C PHE A 416 -4.79 11.33 -17.69
N LYS A 417 -4.59 10.34 -18.57
CA LYS A 417 -3.29 9.73 -18.87
C LYS A 417 -2.28 10.78 -19.35
N ILE A 418 -2.68 11.63 -20.32
CA ILE A 418 -1.84 12.71 -20.85
C ILE A 418 -1.43 13.69 -19.75
N VAL A 419 -2.38 14.16 -18.94
CA VAL A 419 -2.11 15.12 -17.86
C VAL A 419 -1.21 14.50 -16.80
N CYS A 420 -1.48 13.28 -16.35
CA CYS A 420 -0.64 12.59 -15.36
C CYS A 420 0.78 12.38 -15.89
N THR A 421 0.93 11.92 -17.14
CA THR A 421 2.24 11.73 -17.78
C THR A 421 3.02 13.04 -17.88
N ALA A 422 2.36 14.14 -18.27
CA ALA A 422 3.01 15.45 -18.34
C ALA A 422 3.45 15.96 -16.96
N LEU A 423 2.61 15.79 -15.94
CA LEU A 423 2.91 16.25 -14.59
C LEU A 423 4.00 15.41 -13.90
N VAL A 424 3.99 14.09 -14.09
CA VAL A 424 5.00 13.19 -13.48
C VAL A 424 6.40 13.40 -14.07
N ARG A 425 6.52 13.94 -15.30
CA ARG A 425 7.81 14.32 -15.90
C ARG A 425 8.45 15.55 -15.28
N LEU A 426 7.70 16.31 -14.48
CA LEU A 426 8.27 17.49 -13.80
C LEU A 426 9.24 17.05 -12.69
N PRO A 427 10.35 17.77 -12.48
CA PRO A 427 11.24 17.50 -11.36
C PRO A 427 10.46 17.67 -10.04
N PHE A 428 10.74 16.79 -9.09
CA PHE A 428 10.05 16.75 -7.78
C PHE A 428 8.53 16.51 -7.85
N ALA A 429 8.00 16.02 -8.97
CA ALA A 429 6.58 15.67 -9.08
C ALA A 429 6.15 14.67 -7.99
N TYR A 430 7.01 13.72 -7.73
CA TYR A 430 6.90 12.67 -6.74
C TYR A 430 8.18 12.63 -5.91
N VAL A 431 8.04 12.61 -4.60
CA VAL A 431 9.17 12.63 -3.67
C VAL A 431 9.06 11.44 -2.74
N LEU A 432 10.08 10.61 -2.76
CA LEU A 432 10.26 9.54 -1.79
C LEU A 432 10.80 10.18 -0.50
N VAL A 433 10.04 10.12 0.58
CA VAL A 433 10.36 10.78 1.86
C VAL A 433 10.70 9.76 2.95
N GLY A 434 10.61 8.48 2.64
CA GLY A 434 10.70 7.42 3.63
C GLY A 434 9.53 7.44 4.63
N CYS A 435 9.55 6.52 5.58
CA CYS A 435 8.52 6.47 6.62
C CYS A 435 8.84 7.49 7.74
N PRO A 436 8.00 8.52 7.95
CA PRO A 436 8.24 9.51 8.99
C PRO A 436 8.06 8.93 10.38
N SER A 437 8.89 9.39 11.34
CA SER A 437 8.71 9.06 12.75
C SER A 437 7.41 9.68 13.31
N TYR A 438 6.87 9.10 14.37
CA TYR A 438 5.67 9.65 15.01
C TYR A 438 5.90 11.08 15.53
N LEU A 439 7.12 11.35 16.00
CA LEU A 439 7.49 12.70 16.45
C LEU A 439 7.44 13.69 15.28
N SER A 440 7.96 13.31 14.11
CA SER A 440 7.88 14.12 12.89
C SER A 440 6.44 14.43 12.49
N ILE A 441 5.55 13.43 12.54
CA ILE A 441 4.12 13.60 12.24
C ILE A 441 3.47 14.61 13.22
N VAL A 442 3.74 14.46 14.52
CA VAL A 442 3.21 15.36 15.55
C VAL A 442 3.67 16.79 15.33
N LEU A 443 4.97 16.99 15.16
CA LEU A 443 5.56 18.31 14.94
C LEU A 443 5.07 18.94 13.63
N TYR A 444 4.88 18.14 12.59
CA TYR A 444 4.27 18.61 11.35
C TYR A 444 2.88 19.21 11.59
N TYR A 445 1.98 18.52 12.30
CA TYR A 445 0.65 19.04 12.55
C TYR A 445 0.68 20.24 13.50
N VAL A 446 1.56 20.25 14.51
CA VAL A 446 1.75 21.41 15.38
C VAL A 446 2.19 22.62 14.57
N LEU A 447 3.19 22.47 13.71
CA LEU A 447 3.66 23.52 12.81
C LEU A 447 2.57 23.95 11.83
N LEU A 448 1.88 23.01 11.18
CA LEU A 448 0.80 23.28 10.25
C LEU A 448 -0.29 24.13 10.91
N PHE A 449 -0.79 23.74 12.08
CA PHE A 449 -1.80 24.51 12.79
C PHE A 449 -1.28 25.87 13.25
N PHE A 450 -0.03 25.92 13.71
CA PHE A 450 0.59 27.19 14.10
C PHE A 450 0.67 28.16 12.91
N VAL A 451 1.19 27.73 11.78
CA VAL A 451 1.29 28.55 10.56
C VAL A 451 -0.08 29.00 10.08
N LEU A 452 -1.05 28.08 10.08
CA LEU A 452 -2.39 28.39 9.64
C LEU A 452 -3.14 29.35 10.59
N GLU A 453 -2.97 29.30 11.89
CA GLU A 453 -3.69 30.16 12.86
C GLU A 453 -2.94 31.46 13.19
N TYR A 454 -1.63 31.43 13.22
CA TYR A 454 -0.81 32.54 13.76
C TYR A 454 0.18 33.12 12.75
N GLY A 455 0.41 32.48 11.58
CA GLY A 455 1.46 32.88 10.62
C GLY A 455 1.38 34.34 10.14
N GLY A 456 0.21 34.99 10.22
CA GLY A 456 0.05 36.41 9.87
C GLY A 456 0.24 37.41 11.03
N ARG A 457 0.56 36.96 12.24
CA ARG A 457 0.70 37.83 13.41
C ARG A 457 2.14 38.32 13.55
N LYS A 458 2.34 39.58 13.99
CA LYS A 458 3.66 40.12 14.29
C LYS A 458 4.36 39.28 15.35
N GLY A 459 5.58 38.86 15.09
CA GLY A 459 6.41 38.06 16.01
C GLY A 459 6.18 36.53 15.97
N SER A 460 5.15 36.05 15.28
CA SER A 460 4.88 34.60 15.15
C SER A 460 6.01 33.83 14.43
N TRP A 461 6.82 34.51 13.62
CA TRP A 461 7.94 33.91 12.90
C TRP A 461 8.97 33.23 13.82
N LYS A 462 9.19 33.77 15.05
CA LYS A 462 10.13 33.18 16.01
C LYS A 462 9.67 31.80 16.46
N VAL A 463 8.39 31.67 16.82
CA VAL A 463 7.81 30.38 17.21
C VAL A 463 7.74 29.42 16.01
N GLY A 464 7.37 29.95 14.83
CA GLY A 464 7.40 29.19 13.58
C GLY A 464 8.79 28.64 13.26
N ALA A 465 9.84 29.44 13.44
CA ALA A 465 11.22 29.03 13.25
C ALA A 465 11.64 27.91 14.24
N VAL A 466 11.27 28.04 15.51
CA VAL A 466 11.54 27.00 16.53
C VAL A 466 10.83 25.69 16.17
N LEU A 467 9.54 25.75 15.79
CA LEU A 467 8.78 24.55 15.40
C LEU A 467 9.32 23.93 14.12
N SER A 468 9.75 24.77 13.15
CA SER A 468 10.38 24.28 11.93
C SER A 468 11.73 23.62 12.21
N ALA A 469 12.54 24.21 13.10
CA ALA A 469 13.79 23.61 13.53
C ALA A 469 13.57 22.29 14.28
N ALA A 470 12.57 22.23 15.18
CA ALA A 470 12.21 21.01 15.88
C ALA A 470 11.73 19.91 14.92
N LEU A 471 10.89 20.28 13.93
CA LEU A 471 10.47 19.33 12.88
C LEU A 471 11.67 18.87 12.03
N PHE A 472 12.55 19.80 11.65
CA PHE A 472 13.78 19.48 10.95
C PHE A 472 14.64 18.48 11.74
N CYS A 473 14.88 18.73 13.02
CA CYS A 473 15.62 17.78 13.88
C CYS A 473 14.91 16.42 13.98
N ALA A 474 13.57 16.40 14.10
CA ALA A 474 12.81 15.16 14.17
C ALA A 474 12.82 14.38 12.85
N VAL A 475 12.94 15.07 11.71
CA VAL A 475 13.12 14.44 10.39
C VAL A 475 14.48 13.74 10.31
N PHE A 476 15.52 14.25 11.00
CA PHE A 476 16.81 13.56 11.09
C PHE A 476 16.77 12.26 11.91
N GLU A 477 15.73 12.00 12.70
CA GLU A 477 15.48 10.69 13.29
C GLU A 477 14.85 9.70 12.29
N ASN A 478 14.45 10.17 11.10
CA ASN A 478 13.97 9.34 10.02
C ASN A 478 15.13 8.45 9.49
N PRO A 479 14.87 7.20 9.07
CA PRO A 479 15.88 6.32 8.44
C PRO A 479 16.71 7.00 7.34
N LEU A 480 16.10 7.89 6.53
CA LEU A 480 16.79 8.72 5.52
C LEU A 480 17.96 9.57 6.07
N PHE A 481 17.93 9.93 7.35
CA PHE A 481 18.89 10.83 7.98
C PHE A 481 19.59 10.19 9.18
N ARG A 482 19.36 8.90 9.42
CA ARG A 482 20.10 8.16 10.45
C ARG A 482 21.57 8.12 10.09
N LYS A 483 22.40 8.61 10.99
CA LYS A 483 23.86 8.51 10.91
C LYS A 483 24.36 7.16 11.46
N GLU A 484 23.69 6.09 11.12
CA GLU A 484 24.05 4.75 11.54
C GLU A 484 24.13 3.86 10.31
N ASN A 485 25.21 3.08 10.22
CA ASN A 485 25.25 2.04 9.22
C ASN A 485 24.28 0.93 9.64
N THR A 486 23.45 0.54 8.73
CA THR A 486 22.50 -0.52 8.95
C THR A 486 22.66 -1.57 7.87
N ILE A 487 22.80 -2.82 8.27
CA ILE A 487 22.72 -3.97 7.39
C ILE A 487 21.47 -4.73 7.77
N ALA A 488 20.53 -4.79 6.86
CA ALA A 488 19.26 -5.47 7.05
C ALA A 488 19.22 -6.72 6.18
N PHE A 489 19.21 -7.89 6.81
CA PHE A 489 18.90 -9.15 6.16
C PHE A 489 17.37 -9.27 6.11
N LEU A 490 16.81 -9.35 4.91
CA LEU A 490 15.37 -9.37 4.71
C LEU A 490 14.83 -10.80 4.73
N ASP A 491 13.71 -11.00 5.38
CA ASP A 491 12.96 -12.25 5.34
C ASP A 491 12.24 -12.37 3.99
N VAL A 492 12.94 -12.95 3.02
CA VAL A 492 12.46 -13.16 1.65
C VAL A 492 11.87 -14.56 1.43
N GLY A 493 11.78 -15.34 2.51
CA GLY A 493 11.45 -16.76 2.46
C GLY A 493 12.75 -17.59 2.26
N GLN A 494 12.73 -18.53 1.35
CA GLN A 494 13.96 -19.20 0.94
C GLN A 494 14.68 -18.29 -0.06
N GLY A 495 15.95 -17.95 0.22
CA GLY A 495 16.76 -17.05 -0.61
C GLY A 495 17.43 -15.95 0.20
N ASP A 496 18.27 -15.17 -0.44
CA ASP A 496 19.08 -14.13 0.19
C ASP A 496 18.72 -12.74 -0.33
N ALA A 497 18.58 -11.80 0.60
CA ALA A 497 18.52 -10.37 0.29
C ALA A 497 19.04 -9.56 1.48
N ALA A 498 20.03 -8.72 1.25
CA ALA A 498 20.55 -7.83 2.27
C ALA A 498 20.66 -6.39 1.74
N VAL A 499 20.09 -5.45 2.49
CA VAL A 499 20.18 -4.02 2.20
C VAL A 499 21.17 -3.38 3.17
N ILE A 500 22.17 -2.71 2.63
CA ILE A 500 23.16 -1.95 3.37
C ILE A 500 22.86 -0.46 3.15
N SER A 501 22.66 0.26 4.24
CA SER A 501 22.47 1.71 4.23
C SER A 501 23.55 2.34 5.12
N THR A 502 24.32 3.24 4.56
CA THR A 502 25.43 3.88 5.23
C THR A 502 25.07 5.25 5.78
N TYR A 503 25.84 5.74 6.75
CA TYR A 503 25.60 7.03 7.39
C TYR A 503 25.75 8.25 6.45
N ASP A 504 26.53 8.09 5.39
CA ASP A 504 26.76 9.10 4.35
C ASP A 504 25.69 9.09 3.26
N GLY A 505 24.71 8.15 3.38
CA GLY A 505 23.53 8.08 2.52
C GLY A 505 23.69 7.14 1.33
N ALA A 506 24.79 6.39 1.23
CA ALA A 506 24.91 5.36 0.20
C ALA A 506 24.04 4.13 0.55
N ALA A 507 23.52 3.49 -0.47
CA ALA A 507 22.67 2.30 -0.35
C ALA A 507 23.15 1.22 -1.30
N TYR A 508 23.28 0.00 -0.76
CA TYR A 508 23.70 -1.18 -1.52
C TYR A 508 22.73 -2.33 -1.30
N LEU A 509 22.58 -3.15 -2.33
CA LEU A 509 21.79 -4.38 -2.27
C LEU A 509 22.70 -5.58 -2.58
N VAL A 510 22.70 -6.56 -1.71
CA VAL A 510 23.40 -7.85 -1.91
C VAL A 510 22.34 -8.92 -2.05
N ASP A 511 22.21 -9.49 -3.23
CA ASP A 511 21.15 -10.40 -3.66
C ASP A 511 19.74 -9.78 -3.50
N GLY A 512 18.73 -10.39 -4.08
CA GLY A 512 17.37 -9.84 -4.09
C GLY A 512 16.30 -10.81 -3.61
N GLY A 513 16.67 -12.03 -3.25
CA GLY A 513 15.71 -13.09 -2.97
C GLY A 513 15.00 -13.58 -4.22
N GLY A 514 14.09 -14.50 -4.03
CA GLY A 514 13.32 -15.11 -5.10
C GLY A 514 12.69 -16.40 -4.63
N LYS A 515 12.28 -17.24 -5.57
CA LYS A 515 11.79 -18.57 -5.26
C LYS A 515 12.35 -19.57 -6.24
N PHE A 516 12.97 -20.60 -5.70
CA PHE A 516 13.54 -21.68 -6.48
C PHE A 516 12.48 -22.34 -7.39
N GLY A 517 12.79 -22.45 -8.69
CA GLY A 517 11.98 -23.19 -9.65
C GLY A 517 10.67 -22.53 -10.09
N GLN A 518 10.48 -21.24 -9.88
CA GLN A 518 9.34 -20.48 -10.44
C GLN A 518 9.82 -19.37 -11.37
N ASP A 519 9.10 -19.24 -12.47
CA ASP A 519 9.21 -18.09 -13.37
C ASP A 519 8.99 -16.77 -12.62
N PHE A 520 9.47 -15.64 -13.19
CA PHE A 520 9.25 -14.27 -12.74
C PHE A 520 7.83 -14.00 -12.25
N GLY A 521 7.44 -14.36 -11.05
CA GLY A 521 6.02 -14.27 -10.68
C GLY A 521 5.69 -14.09 -9.23
N GLU A 522 6.59 -14.33 -8.30
CA GLU A 522 6.28 -14.12 -6.88
C GLU A 522 6.56 -12.70 -6.40
N ASN A 523 7.17 -11.86 -7.24
CA ASN A 523 7.40 -10.44 -6.96
C ASN A 523 8.06 -10.18 -5.59
N VAL A 524 9.05 -10.99 -5.21
CA VAL A 524 9.76 -10.86 -3.91
C VAL A 524 10.45 -9.50 -3.83
N GLY A 525 11.14 -9.09 -4.89
CA GLY A 525 11.72 -7.76 -4.99
C GLY A 525 10.69 -6.65 -4.81
N LYS A 526 9.57 -6.73 -5.54
CA LYS A 526 8.48 -5.74 -5.49
C LYS A 526 7.70 -5.75 -4.17
N ARG A 527 7.61 -6.88 -3.48
CA ARG A 527 6.80 -7.02 -2.27
C ARG A 527 7.57 -6.88 -0.97
N ILE A 528 8.88 -7.15 -0.99
CA ILE A 528 9.73 -7.17 0.22
C ILE A 528 10.84 -6.13 0.09
N VAL A 529 11.69 -6.24 -0.93
CA VAL A 529 12.89 -5.40 -1.04
C VAL A 529 12.54 -3.93 -1.35
N LEU A 530 11.71 -3.68 -2.37
CA LEU A 530 11.28 -2.32 -2.74
C LEU A 530 10.56 -1.59 -1.60
N PRO A 531 9.58 -2.17 -0.90
CA PRO A 531 8.95 -1.51 0.25
C PRO A 531 9.93 -1.18 1.37
N TYR A 532 10.98 -1.99 1.57
CA TYR A 532 12.01 -1.70 2.55
C TYR A 532 12.91 -0.53 2.09
N LEU A 533 13.33 -0.51 0.82
CA LEU A 533 14.08 0.61 0.24
C LEU A 533 13.25 1.92 0.30
N GLU A 534 11.97 1.84 -0.04
CA GLU A 534 11.04 2.98 0.09
C GLU A 534 10.88 3.43 1.55
N TYR A 535 10.76 2.50 2.50
CA TYR A 535 10.71 2.81 3.93
C TYR A 535 11.96 3.56 4.39
N LEU A 536 13.14 3.16 3.91
CA LEU A 536 14.40 3.86 4.14
C LEU A 536 14.47 5.20 3.39
N GLY A 537 13.65 5.40 2.36
CA GLY A 537 13.71 6.57 1.47
C GLY A 537 14.81 6.48 0.43
N VAL A 538 15.31 5.29 0.15
CA VAL A 538 16.33 5.04 -0.87
C VAL A 538 15.70 5.17 -2.25
N SER A 539 16.12 6.19 -3.00
CA SER A 539 15.64 6.46 -4.36
C SER A 539 16.57 5.95 -5.47
N ALA A 540 17.78 5.55 -5.11
CA ALA A 540 18.78 4.97 -6.01
C ALA A 540 19.72 4.07 -5.21
N LEU A 541 20.26 3.03 -5.85
CA LEU A 541 21.30 2.18 -5.30
C LEU A 541 22.67 2.64 -5.81
N ASP A 542 23.65 2.75 -4.91
CA ASP A 542 25.03 3.03 -5.25
C ASP A 542 25.74 1.82 -5.83
N GLY A 543 25.28 0.61 -5.47
CA GLY A 543 25.69 -0.65 -6.05
C GLY A 543 24.73 -1.78 -5.72
N ALA A 544 24.64 -2.71 -6.62
CA ALA A 544 23.96 -3.99 -6.42
C ALA A 544 24.97 -5.12 -6.66
N PHE A 545 24.93 -6.15 -5.84
CA PHE A 545 25.80 -7.31 -5.91
C PHE A 545 24.96 -8.55 -6.11
N LEU A 546 25.32 -9.39 -7.07
CA LEU A 546 24.70 -10.69 -7.27
C LEU A 546 25.75 -11.77 -6.95
N SER A 547 25.45 -12.60 -5.97
CA SER A 547 26.35 -13.68 -5.55
C SER A 547 26.47 -14.74 -6.65
N HIS A 548 25.33 -15.19 -7.19
CA HIS A 548 25.20 -16.14 -8.31
C HIS A 548 23.80 -16.04 -8.95
N PRO A 549 23.61 -16.58 -10.16
CA PRO A 549 22.39 -16.34 -10.95
C PRO A 549 21.20 -17.22 -10.58
N ASP A 550 21.19 -17.92 -9.45
CA ASP A 550 20.05 -18.74 -9.04
C ASP A 550 18.81 -17.89 -8.73
N SER A 551 17.65 -18.45 -8.96
CA SER A 551 16.38 -17.73 -8.90
C SER A 551 16.07 -17.15 -7.52
N ASP A 552 16.50 -17.78 -6.43
CA ASP A 552 16.32 -17.35 -5.06
C ASP A 552 17.31 -16.27 -4.60
N HIS A 553 18.21 -15.82 -5.47
CA HIS A 553 19.11 -14.67 -5.29
C HIS A 553 18.84 -13.58 -6.33
N MET A 554 18.54 -13.95 -7.58
CA MET A 554 18.51 -13.04 -8.70
C MET A 554 17.11 -12.46 -9.01
N THR A 555 16.04 -13.25 -8.89
CA THR A 555 14.71 -12.81 -9.37
C THR A 555 14.24 -11.51 -8.72
N GLY A 556 14.33 -11.40 -7.41
CA GLY A 556 13.97 -10.17 -6.71
C GLY A 556 14.92 -9.01 -7.00
N LEU A 557 16.21 -9.31 -7.24
CA LEU A 557 17.16 -8.29 -7.67
C LEU A 557 16.76 -7.67 -9.02
N LEU A 558 16.39 -8.47 -10.01
CA LEU A 558 15.91 -7.99 -11.30
C LEU A 558 14.68 -7.09 -11.17
N GLU A 559 13.73 -7.46 -10.32
CA GLU A 559 12.54 -6.65 -10.03
C GLU A 559 12.89 -5.29 -9.41
N VAL A 560 13.91 -5.24 -8.56
CA VAL A 560 14.43 -3.98 -7.98
C VAL A 560 15.13 -3.15 -9.04
N LEU A 561 16.00 -3.74 -9.87
CA LEU A 561 16.75 -3.06 -10.92
C LEU A 561 15.82 -2.46 -11.99
N GLU A 562 14.66 -3.07 -12.25
CA GLU A 562 13.63 -2.52 -13.13
C GLU A 562 13.08 -1.17 -12.62
N THR A 563 13.06 -0.98 -11.31
CA THR A 563 12.33 0.14 -10.66
C THR A 563 13.26 1.19 -10.08
N VAL A 564 14.38 0.76 -9.47
CA VAL A 564 15.31 1.62 -8.74
C VAL A 564 16.55 1.89 -9.58
N PRO A 565 16.85 3.16 -9.91
CA PRO A 565 18.10 3.53 -10.57
C PRO A 565 19.28 2.99 -9.79
N THR A 566 20.17 2.25 -10.47
CA THR A 566 21.34 1.60 -9.87
C THR A 566 22.60 2.04 -10.59
N LYS A 567 23.61 2.51 -9.84
CA LYS A 567 24.86 3.03 -10.43
C LYS A 567 25.78 1.94 -11.00
N GLY A 568 25.66 0.72 -10.50
CA GLY A 568 26.42 -0.42 -10.99
C GLY A 568 25.93 -1.75 -10.43
N LEU A 569 25.98 -2.77 -11.26
CA LEU A 569 25.75 -4.16 -10.88
C LEU A 569 27.08 -4.88 -10.88
N TYR A 570 27.40 -5.54 -9.77
CA TYR A 570 28.65 -6.25 -9.53
C TYR A 570 28.38 -7.76 -9.44
N LEU A 571 29.12 -8.54 -10.19
CA LEU A 571 29.04 -10.01 -10.16
C LEU A 571 30.38 -10.64 -10.48
N SER A 572 30.54 -11.92 -10.17
CA SER A 572 31.75 -12.66 -10.50
C SER A 572 31.78 -13.05 -11.98
N ASP A 573 32.97 -13.30 -12.53
CA ASP A 573 33.14 -13.80 -13.91
C ASP A 573 32.36 -15.11 -14.16
N TYR A 574 32.08 -15.88 -13.12
CA TYR A 574 31.38 -17.17 -13.20
C TYR A 574 29.85 -17.04 -13.35
N ALA A 575 29.28 -15.90 -12.96
CA ALA A 575 27.87 -15.64 -13.14
C ALA A 575 27.46 -15.47 -14.62
N PHE A 576 28.43 -15.48 -15.54
CA PHE A 576 28.18 -15.33 -16.98
C PHE A 576 28.17 -16.65 -17.78
N ALA A 577 28.09 -17.80 -17.13
CA ALA A 577 27.80 -19.03 -17.87
C ALA A 577 26.52 -18.82 -18.71
N GLU A 578 26.57 -19.16 -20.01
CA GLU A 578 25.42 -18.97 -20.91
C GLU A 578 24.26 -19.89 -20.46
N ASN A 579 23.27 -19.28 -19.79
CA ASN A 579 22.00 -19.91 -19.45
C ASN A 579 20.86 -18.88 -19.60
N GLU A 580 19.63 -19.35 -19.58
CA GLU A 580 18.43 -18.52 -19.75
C GLU A 580 18.33 -17.40 -18.70
N GLN A 581 18.80 -17.65 -17.48
CA GLN A 581 18.77 -16.69 -16.38
C GLN A 581 19.75 -15.54 -16.58
N THR A 582 20.96 -15.84 -17.05
CA THR A 582 21.97 -14.82 -17.35
C THR A 582 21.60 -13.97 -18.56
N ASP A 583 20.84 -14.52 -19.51
CA ASP A 583 20.34 -13.76 -20.66
C ASP A 583 19.27 -12.73 -20.23
N LEU A 584 18.38 -13.10 -19.31
CA LEU A 584 17.43 -12.16 -18.68
C LEU A 584 18.15 -11.03 -17.93
N LEU A 585 19.21 -11.35 -17.21
CA LEU A 585 20.03 -10.35 -16.52
C LEU A 585 20.67 -9.37 -17.51
N LYS A 586 21.24 -9.87 -18.60
CA LYS A 586 21.84 -9.04 -19.66
C LYS A 586 20.79 -8.12 -20.30
N GLU A 587 19.62 -8.65 -20.64
CA GLU A 587 18.52 -7.86 -21.20
C GLU A 587 18.09 -6.74 -20.26
N MET A 588 17.97 -7.01 -18.96
CA MET A 588 17.59 -6.03 -17.95
C MET A 588 18.64 -4.93 -17.81
N VAL A 589 19.90 -5.30 -17.74
CA VAL A 589 21.05 -4.39 -17.64
C VAL A 589 21.13 -3.46 -18.86
N GLU A 590 20.98 -4.00 -20.06
CA GLU A 590 20.96 -3.22 -21.30
C GLU A 590 19.75 -2.28 -21.37
N LYS A 591 18.55 -2.78 -21.07
CA LYS A 591 17.29 -2.01 -21.07
C LYS A 591 17.34 -0.79 -20.16
N HIS A 592 17.95 -0.93 -18.99
CA HIS A 592 18.01 0.12 -17.97
C HIS A 592 19.34 0.90 -17.98
N ASN A 593 20.27 0.57 -18.90
CA ASN A 593 21.61 1.17 -19.01
C ASN A 593 22.39 1.11 -17.68
N ILE A 594 22.34 -0.04 -16.98
CA ILE A 594 23.04 -0.25 -15.73
C ILE A 594 24.49 -0.65 -16.03
N PRO A 595 25.52 0.07 -15.52
CA PRO A 595 26.90 -0.38 -15.68
C PRO A 595 27.14 -1.74 -15.01
N LEU A 596 27.72 -2.67 -15.77
CA LEU A 596 28.00 -4.02 -15.32
C LEU A 596 29.48 -4.17 -15.04
N TYR A 597 29.82 -4.60 -13.83
CA TYR A 597 31.19 -4.78 -13.37
C TYR A 597 31.43 -6.24 -12.98
N THR A 598 32.46 -6.81 -13.56
CA THR A 598 32.93 -8.13 -13.17
C THR A 598 34.04 -7.98 -12.14
N ILE A 599 33.91 -8.64 -11.00
CA ILE A 599 34.88 -8.60 -9.92
C ILE A 599 35.48 -9.97 -9.66
N LYS A 600 36.76 -9.99 -9.30
CA LYS A 600 37.56 -11.20 -9.06
C LYS A 600 38.10 -11.19 -7.64
N THR A 601 38.58 -12.33 -7.18
CA THR A 601 39.30 -12.45 -5.91
C THR A 601 40.44 -11.43 -5.79
N GLY A 602 40.39 -10.66 -4.71
CA GLY A 602 41.34 -9.61 -4.41
C GLY A 602 40.91 -8.22 -4.94
N ASP A 603 39.89 -8.15 -5.80
CA ASP A 603 39.37 -6.88 -6.26
C ASP A 603 38.58 -6.22 -5.11
N SER A 604 38.85 -4.95 -4.91
CA SER A 604 38.03 -4.10 -4.06
C SER A 604 37.18 -3.15 -4.89
N SER A 605 35.97 -2.89 -4.44
CA SER A 605 35.03 -2.02 -5.10
C SER A 605 34.45 -0.99 -4.14
N LEU A 606 33.97 0.15 -4.70
CA LEU A 606 33.29 1.19 -3.95
C LEU A 606 34.12 1.70 -2.77
N GLU A 607 35.30 2.29 -3.10
CA GLU A 607 36.24 2.87 -2.14
C GLU A 607 36.77 1.87 -1.07
N ASP A 608 37.09 0.65 -1.50
CA ASP A 608 37.58 -0.46 -0.64
C ASP A 608 36.57 -0.96 0.42
N THR A 609 35.31 -0.57 0.28
CA THR A 609 34.26 -0.99 1.22
C THR A 609 33.88 -2.48 1.03
N PHE A 610 33.94 -2.96 -0.21
CA PHE A 610 33.66 -4.35 -0.58
C PHE A 610 34.91 -5.00 -1.13
N LEU A 611 35.29 -6.14 -0.56
CA LEU A 611 36.39 -6.98 -1.04
C LEU A 611 35.85 -8.34 -1.49
N CYS A 612 36.13 -8.70 -2.74
CA CYS A 612 35.83 -10.02 -3.28
C CYS A 612 36.89 -11.03 -2.80
N LEU A 613 36.45 -12.08 -2.13
CA LEU A 613 37.31 -13.15 -1.61
C LEU A 613 37.26 -14.42 -2.45
N TYR A 614 36.20 -14.61 -3.21
CA TYR A 614 35.94 -15.78 -4.07
C TYR A 614 35.02 -15.36 -5.22
N PRO A 615 35.09 -15.96 -6.42
CA PRO A 615 35.83 -17.17 -6.78
C PRO A 615 37.31 -16.94 -7.08
N THR A 616 38.13 -17.94 -6.78
CA THR A 616 39.55 -17.96 -7.15
C THR A 616 39.71 -18.53 -8.56
N GLY A 617 40.70 -18.07 -9.33
CA GLY A 617 40.88 -18.43 -10.75
C GLY A 617 41.02 -19.92 -11.11
N ALA A 618 41.10 -20.79 -10.08
CA ALA A 618 41.16 -22.24 -10.26
C ALA A 618 39.76 -22.92 -10.42
N SER A 619 38.69 -22.23 -10.10
CA SER A 619 37.33 -22.81 -10.05
C SER A 619 36.56 -22.70 -11.37
N ALA A 620 37.18 -22.19 -12.45
CA ALA A 620 36.58 -21.98 -13.76
C ALA A 620 36.17 -23.30 -14.44
N GLY A 621 34.87 -23.51 -14.65
CA GLY A 621 34.35 -24.48 -15.59
C GLY A 621 33.74 -25.76 -15.04
N THR A 622 33.28 -25.78 -13.79
CA THR A 622 32.62 -26.97 -13.21
C THR A 622 31.12 -27.10 -13.55
N GLY A 623 30.49 -26.10 -14.12
CA GLY A 623 29.06 -26.15 -14.53
C GLY A 623 28.04 -26.21 -13.39
N GLU A 624 28.47 -26.12 -12.15
CA GLU A 624 27.60 -26.06 -10.96
C GLU A 624 27.49 -24.60 -10.50
N GLU A 625 26.29 -24.04 -10.60
CA GLU A 625 26.01 -22.61 -10.39
C GLU A 625 26.41 -22.12 -8.98
N ASN A 626 26.14 -22.90 -7.93
CA ASN A 626 26.47 -22.58 -6.55
C ASN A 626 27.98 -22.46 -6.30
N ARG A 627 28.79 -23.24 -6.99
CA ARG A 627 30.27 -23.20 -6.87
C ARG A 627 30.90 -21.92 -7.39
N GLY A 628 30.15 -21.15 -8.19
CA GLY A 628 30.55 -19.82 -8.67
C GLY A 628 30.10 -18.67 -7.78
N SER A 629 29.45 -18.94 -6.67
CA SER A 629 28.93 -17.92 -5.76
C SER A 629 30.01 -16.98 -5.30
N MET A 630 29.75 -15.67 -5.42
CA MET A 630 30.67 -14.62 -4.99
C MET A 630 30.69 -14.49 -3.47
N VAL A 631 31.86 -14.58 -2.87
CA VAL A 631 32.05 -14.28 -1.44
C VAL A 631 32.57 -12.87 -1.29
N LEU A 632 31.78 -12.04 -0.61
CA LEU A 632 32.07 -10.63 -0.38
C LEU A 632 32.28 -10.34 1.09
N ARG A 633 33.35 -9.60 1.39
CA ARG A 633 33.51 -8.97 2.69
C ARG A 633 33.22 -7.49 2.61
N TYR A 634 32.15 -7.07 3.27
CA TYR A 634 31.85 -5.66 3.51
C TYR A 634 32.60 -5.20 4.75
N SER A 635 33.29 -4.08 4.68
CA SER A 635 34.04 -3.49 5.78
C SER A 635 33.66 -2.04 5.98
N TYR A 636 33.28 -1.68 7.20
CA TYR A 636 32.99 -0.31 7.57
C TYR A 636 33.47 0.01 8.99
N GLY A 637 34.46 0.90 9.09
CA GLY A 637 35.17 1.10 10.32
C GLY A 637 35.81 -0.21 10.80
N ASP A 638 35.54 -0.60 12.04
CA ASP A 638 36.03 -1.86 12.62
C ASP A 638 35.10 -3.05 12.38
N THR A 639 33.89 -2.82 11.80
CA THR A 639 32.92 -3.88 11.60
C THR A 639 33.10 -4.53 10.23
N LYS A 640 33.13 -5.86 10.21
CA LYS A 640 33.23 -6.68 8.99
C LYS A 640 32.06 -7.63 8.89
N VAL A 641 31.49 -7.73 7.72
CA VAL A 641 30.40 -8.66 7.40
C VAL A 641 30.82 -9.52 6.22
N LEU A 642 30.68 -10.83 6.35
CA LEU A 642 30.98 -11.78 5.29
C LEU A 642 29.70 -12.31 4.70
N PHE A 643 29.48 -12.04 3.41
CA PHE A 643 28.42 -12.60 2.57
C PHE A 643 29.01 -13.75 1.79
N THR A 644 28.44 -14.93 1.91
CA THR A 644 29.02 -16.16 1.37
C THR A 644 28.30 -16.72 0.16
N GLY A 645 27.12 -16.15 -0.19
CA GLY A 645 26.25 -16.77 -1.18
C GLY A 645 25.99 -18.24 -0.82
N ASP A 646 25.99 -19.12 -1.82
CA ASP A 646 25.66 -20.54 -1.65
C ASP A 646 26.85 -21.48 -1.84
N ILE A 647 28.06 -21.01 -1.46
CA ILE A 647 29.27 -21.85 -1.46
C ILE A 647 29.09 -23.11 -0.59
N THR A 648 29.81 -24.16 -0.95
CA THR A 648 29.87 -25.41 -0.20
C THR A 648 31.21 -25.55 0.59
N ALA A 649 31.34 -26.59 1.37
CA ALA A 649 32.56 -26.86 2.14
C ALA A 649 33.83 -26.95 1.28
N GLU A 650 33.71 -27.31 -0.02
CA GLU A 650 34.87 -27.37 -0.93
C GLU A 650 35.41 -25.97 -1.23
N GLU A 651 34.54 -24.99 -1.44
CA GLU A 651 34.93 -23.60 -1.66
C GLU A 651 35.36 -22.92 -0.38
N GLU A 652 34.73 -23.25 0.74
CA GLU A 652 35.16 -22.79 2.09
C GLU A 652 36.63 -23.19 2.40
N GLN A 653 37.05 -24.38 2.00
CA GLN A 653 38.44 -24.82 2.18
C GLN A 653 39.45 -23.94 1.42
N GLN A 654 39.08 -23.45 0.21
CA GLN A 654 39.95 -22.56 -0.55
C GLN A 654 40.07 -21.15 0.11
N LEU A 655 39.08 -20.75 0.89
CA LEU A 655 39.11 -19.48 1.63
C LEU A 655 39.98 -19.51 2.90
N LEU A 656 40.37 -20.69 3.39
CA LEU A 656 41.14 -20.81 4.62
C LEU A 656 42.54 -20.18 4.52
N GLU A 657 43.10 -20.02 3.34
CA GLU A 657 44.38 -19.35 3.13
C GLU A 657 44.30 -17.82 3.19
N GLN A 658 43.10 -17.28 3.14
CA GLN A 658 42.79 -15.84 3.11
C GLN A 658 42.45 -15.31 4.50
N ASN A 659 42.43 -13.99 4.64
CA ASN A 659 41.91 -13.32 5.83
C ASN A 659 40.37 -13.15 5.68
N ILE A 660 39.63 -14.14 6.19
CA ILE A 660 38.15 -14.19 6.12
C ILE A 660 37.48 -13.78 7.43
N SER A 661 38.23 -13.27 8.42
CA SER A 661 37.69 -12.87 9.72
C SER A 661 36.60 -11.81 9.54
N ALA A 662 35.44 -12.01 10.18
CA ALA A 662 34.30 -11.11 10.15
C ALA A 662 33.50 -11.14 11.44
N ASP A 663 32.88 -10.00 11.80
CA ASP A 663 32.06 -9.88 13.01
C ASP A 663 30.67 -10.51 12.79
N VAL A 664 30.14 -10.44 11.55
CA VAL A 664 28.86 -11.03 11.16
C VAL A 664 29.10 -11.95 9.97
N LEU A 665 28.54 -13.14 10.03
CA LEU A 665 28.55 -14.12 8.95
C LEU A 665 27.12 -14.31 8.42
N LYS A 666 26.89 -14.05 7.11
CA LYS A 666 25.75 -14.62 6.40
C LYS A 666 26.10 -16.07 6.09
N VAL A 667 25.38 -17.00 6.70
CA VAL A 667 25.67 -18.43 6.61
C VAL A 667 25.43 -18.92 5.19
N ALA A 668 26.40 -19.68 4.65
CA ALA A 668 26.37 -20.18 3.30
C ALA A 668 25.18 -21.13 3.04
N HIS A 669 24.61 -21.03 1.84
CA HIS A 669 23.60 -21.93 1.30
C HIS A 669 22.46 -22.22 2.28
N HIS A 670 21.89 -21.15 2.85
CA HIS A 670 20.76 -21.16 3.79
C HIS A 670 20.93 -22.13 4.98
N GLY A 671 22.19 -22.38 5.39
CA GLY A 671 22.51 -23.33 6.45
C GLY A 671 22.46 -24.79 5.99
N SER A 672 22.71 -25.05 4.71
CA SER A 672 22.81 -26.43 4.16
C SER A 672 23.80 -27.27 4.94
N LYS A 673 23.51 -28.55 5.07
CA LYS A 673 24.43 -29.53 5.68
C LYS A 673 25.74 -29.75 4.88
N TYR A 674 25.83 -29.19 3.68
CA TYR A 674 27.00 -29.29 2.80
C TYR A 674 27.91 -28.06 2.88
N SER A 675 27.61 -27.11 3.77
CA SER A 675 28.35 -25.87 3.99
C SER A 675 28.56 -25.64 5.48
N SER A 676 29.34 -24.60 5.82
CA SER A 676 29.66 -24.20 7.19
C SER A 676 30.56 -25.21 7.92
N ASP A 677 31.68 -25.60 7.25
CA ASP A 677 32.69 -26.49 7.86
C ASP A 677 33.30 -25.87 9.13
N VAL A 678 33.66 -26.71 10.07
CA VAL A 678 34.17 -26.27 11.38
C VAL A 678 35.43 -25.41 11.23
N ALA A 679 36.36 -25.79 10.35
CA ALA A 679 37.59 -25.03 10.10
C ALA A 679 37.28 -23.62 9.51
N PHE A 680 36.27 -23.51 8.65
CA PHE A 680 35.83 -22.25 8.12
C PHE A 680 35.22 -21.35 9.20
N LEU A 681 34.31 -21.88 10.03
CA LEU A 681 33.68 -21.14 11.12
C LEU A 681 34.72 -20.66 12.18
N GLU A 682 35.69 -21.51 12.52
CA GLU A 682 36.77 -21.11 13.42
C GLU A 682 37.65 -19.99 12.84
N LYS A 683 37.90 -20.01 11.53
CA LYS A 683 38.68 -18.99 10.83
C LYS A 683 37.94 -17.67 10.71
N VAL A 684 36.63 -17.70 10.39
CA VAL A 684 35.77 -16.49 10.32
C VAL A 684 35.59 -15.91 11.72
N SER A 685 35.40 -16.77 12.73
CA SER A 685 35.19 -16.41 14.14
C SER A 685 34.11 -15.32 14.34
N PRO A 686 32.89 -15.49 13.81
CA PRO A 686 31.88 -14.45 13.84
C PRO A 686 31.28 -14.27 15.23
N LYS A 687 30.93 -13.02 15.58
CA LYS A 687 30.15 -12.69 16.80
C LYS A 687 28.68 -12.99 16.64
N ALA A 688 28.19 -12.91 15.40
CA ALA A 688 26.80 -13.21 15.02
C ALA A 688 26.77 -13.91 13.65
N ALA A 689 25.81 -14.81 13.48
CA ALA A 689 25.55 -15.47 12.21
C ALA A 689 24.07 -15.30 11.83
N VAL A 690 23.79 -15.08 10.54
CA VAL A 690 22.47 -14.93 9.99
C VAL A 690 22.21 -16.07 9.00
N ILE A 691 21.09 -16.75 9.16
CA ILE A 691 20.57 -17.78 8.26
C ILE A 691 19.28 -17.23 7.64
N SER A 692 19.19 -17.24 6.33
CA SER A 692 18.01 -16.82 5.54
C SER A 692 17.37 -17.99 4.84
#